data_1aa2ec7175b8e68965e08cf5aeef4820
#
_entry.id   1aa2ec7175b8e68965e08cf5aeef4820
#
_cell.length_a   1.000
_cell.length_b   1.000
_cell.length_c   1.000
_cell.angle_alpha   90.00
_cell.angle_beta   90.00
_cell.angle_gamma   90.00
#
_symmetry.space_group_name_H-M   'P 1'
#
loop_
_entity.id
_entity.type
_entity.pdbx_description
1 polymer ?
#
loop_
_entity_poly.entity_id
_entity_poly.type
_entity_poly.pdbx_seq_one_letter_code
_entity_poly.pdbx_strand_id
1 'polypeptide(L)'
;MQRQESWALGEKSFIKGTHIVTIFHNESNLYSVVRIHVEETNEGYDEQEVVVTGYFPRMNEHDVYVFYGAFKDHPRFGRQYVAEYFRKEMPQTKEGLIYYLSSDLFKGIGKKTAEQIVEALGDQAISVILADPEALAKVPKLPKNKAKELYETLKEHQGLEQIMIALSQFGFGPQLSMKIYQVYKEAALDVIQKNPYQLVEDVEGIGFRRADELGQQLGLSGSHPDRVRAACLYVIESDCLQEGHVYVTKEQLLFKAKQLLESKRGEDIPPDMIERELLDLAKEGKVIHEDGRFYIPTLYFAEKGIITNIKRLLEQKVTGFPEAEFLLALGRLEERLDVQYGPLQKDAIQQAISSPLFILTGGPGTGKTTVIKGIVEIFADLHGVSLDPKDYHKENPFPILLAAPTGRAAKRMSEATGLPAMTIHRLLGYNAAEGFTHHEDEPIEGNLLIVDEMSMVDTWLANQLLKSLPTGMQVILVGDEDQLPSVGPGQVLKDLLKTSRIPTIRLTEVYRQAEGSSIIELAHCMKKGELPADLSSPKTDRSFIRCKAEQVVDVVRQIADNAWKKGYSVKDIQVLAPMYRGPAGIDRLNRTLQELFNPKSPQKRELSSGETVYRVGDKVLQLVNQPDQNVFNGDIGEIVAIFYAKENTEQQDLVVVSFDGNEVTYTRQDLTQITHAYCCSIHKAQGSEFPIVILPVVKSYYRMLQRNLLYTAVTRSKKFLILCGEEEAFRIGTARCDDGVRQTTLAEKIQQLFEPVDEMELPLDDAGIGMENVSPYDFMIEEAK
;
A
#
# COMPACT_ATOMS: atom_id res chain seq x y z
N MET A 1 2.61 -30.75 46.86
CA MET A 1 1.43 -31.42 46.34
C MET A 1 1.06 -30.70 45.04
N GLN A 2 1.59 -31.23 43.93
CA GLN A 2 1.34 -30.76 42.57
C GLN A 2 -0.08 -31.18 42.17
N ARG A 3 -0.95 -30.23 41.85
CA ARG A 3 -2.11 -30.49 41.00
C ARG A 3 -1.70 -30.15 39.59
N GLN A 4 -1.37 -31.16 38.81
CA GLN A 4 -1.46 -31.15 37.39
C GLN A 4 -2.95 -30.97 37.02
N GLU A 5 -3.35 -29.77 36.63
CA GLU A 5 -4.59 -29.58 35.90
C GLU A 5 -4.33 -29.94 34.43
N SER A 6 -4.62 -31.19 34.12
CA SER A 6 -4.80 -31.65 32.74
C SER A 6 -6.03 -30.92 32.15
N TRP A 7 -5.80 -29.88 31.41
CA TRP A 7 -6.85 -29.27 30.56
C TRP A 7 -7.19 -30.29 29.48
N ALA A 8 -8.36 -30.84 29.58
CA ALA A 8 -8.91 -31.78 28.64
C ALA A 8 -8.95 -31.14 27.24
N LEU A 9 -8.03 -31.52 26.38
CA LEU A 9 -8.17 -31.43 24.94
C LEU A 9 -9.35 -32.34 24.53
N GLY A 10 -10.54 -31.79 24.48
CA GLY A 10 -11.71 -32.47 23.86
C GLY A 10 -11.31 -32.84 22.44
N GLU A 11 -11.66 -34.02 22.02
CA GLU A 11 -11.38 -34.73 20.76
C GLU A 11 -11.29 -33.83 19.53
N LYS A 12 -10.17 -33.10 19.37
CA LYS A 12 -9.90 -32.41 18.12
C LYS A 12 -9.41 -33.43 17.10
N SER A 13 -9.92 -33.33 15.89
CA SER A 13 -9.43 -34.09 14.74
C SER A 13 -7.94 -33.89 14.57
N PHE A 14 -7.20 -35.00 14.40
CA PHE A 14 -5.76 -34.95 14.15
C PHE A 14 -5.31 -36.00 13.12
N ILE A 15 -4.20 -35.68 12.46
CA ILE A 15 -3.42 -36.63 11.66
C ILE A 15 -1.96 -36.54 12.11
N LYS A 16 -1.42 -37.69 12.48
CA LYS A 16 0.01 -37.87 12.76
C LYS A 16 0.66 -38.59 11.60
N GLY A 17 1.84 -38.15 11.21
CA GLY A 17 2.57 -38.81 10.15
C GLY A 17 3.96 -38.23 9.91
N THR A 18 4.72 -38.98 9.14
CA THR A 18 6.10 -38.63 8.72
C THR A 18 6.07 -37.76 7.49
N HIS A 19 6.79 -36.63 7.50
CA HIS A 19 6.96 -35.77 6.33
C HIS A 19 7.71 -36.50 5.19
N ILE A 20 7.09 -36.54 4.01
CA ILE A 20 7.68 -37.15 2.80
C ILE A 20 8.31 -36.07 1.93
N VAL A 21 7.53 -35.04 1.56
CA VAL A 21 7.97 -33.99 0.63
C VAL A 21 7.17 -32.69 0.84
N THR A 22 7.85 -31.57 0.76
CA THR A 22 7.23 -30.27 0.68
C THR A 22 6.89 -29.97 -0.77
N ILE A 23 5.58 -29.96 -1.10
CA ILE A 23 5.07 -29.66 -2.44
C ILE A 23 5.16 -28.17 -2.72
N PHE A 24 4.91 -27.35 -1.69
CA PHE A 24 4.94 -25.89 -1.77
C PHE A 24 5.27 -25.30 -0.40
N HIS A 25 6.10 -24.25 -0.37
CA HIS A 25 6.39 -23.48 0.82
C HIS A 25 6.62 -22.01 0.46
N ASN A 26 5.97 -21.11 1.17
CA ASN A 26 6.16 -19.67 1.01
C ASN A 26 6.90 -19.13 2.23
N GLU A 27 8.13 -18.66 2.03
CA GLU A 27 8.99 -18.18 3.13
C GLU A 27 8.47 -16.91 3.79
N SER A 28 7.72 -16.05 3.08
CA SER A 28 7.24 -14.77 3.63
C SER A 28 6.05 -14.93 4.58
N ASN A 29 5.15 -15.89 4.31
CA ASN A 29 3.96 -16.11 5.13
C ASN A 29 3.87 -17.52 5.72
N LEU A 30 4.88 -18.39 5.48
CA LEU A 30 4.99 -19.77 5.95
C LEU A 30 3.85 -20.70 5.51
N TYR A 31 3.03 -20.29 4.51
CA TYR A 31 2.03 -21.19 3.95
C TYR A 31 2.72 -22.35 3.24
N SER A 32 2.35 -23.56 3.64
CA SER A 32 2.97 -24.78 3.17
C SER A 32 1.95 -25.80 2.71
N VAL A 33 2.31 -26.56 1.70
CA VAL A 33 1.61 -27.75 1.24
C VAL A 33 2.61 -28.90 1.30
N VAL A 34 2.38 -29.86 2.18
CA VAL A 34 3.26 -30.99 2.39
C VAL A 34 2.53 -32.29 2.18
N ARG A 35 3.25 -33.33 1.78
CA ARG A 35 2.74 -34.70 1.78
C ARG A 35 3.38 -35.46 2.92
N ILE A 36 2.56 -36.16 3.68
CA ILE A 36 2.98 -36.95 4.82
C ILE A 36 2.53 -38.39 4.64
N HIS A 37 3.29 -39.33 5.20
CA HIS A 37 2.87 -40.72 5.40
C HIS A 37 2.08 -40.78 6.72
N VAL A 38 0.84 -41.23 6.66
CA VAL A 38 -0.06 -41.27 7.83
C VAL A 38 0.32 -42.44 8.72
N GLU A 39 0.59 -42.16 9.98
CA GLU A 39 0.89 -43.17 11.02
C GLU A 39 -0.32 -43.38 11.94
N GLU A 40 -1.02 -42.32 12.29
CA GLU A 40 -2.14 -42.34 13.23
C GLU A 40 -3.12 -41.17 12.94
N THR A 41 -4.41 -41.44 13.04
CA THR A 41 -5.46 -40.42 12.94
C THR A 41 -6.69 -40.84 13.69
N ASN A 42 -7.46 -39.86 14.23
CA ASN A 42 -8.80 -40.10 14.77
C ASN A 42 -9.92 -39.77 13.76
N GLU A 43 -9.53 -39.43 12.52
CA GLU A 43 -10.44 -39.24 11.40
C GLU A 43 -10.62 -40.54 10.60
N GLY A 44 -11.80 -40.76 9.99
CA GLY A 44 -12.04 -41.91 9.09
C GLY A 44 -11.27 -41.75 7.78
N TYR A 45 -9.94 -42.00 7.80
CA TYR A 45 -9.05 -41.90 6.65
C TYR A 45 -8.17 -43.13 6.55
N ASP A 46 -8.32 -43.89 5.47
CA ASP A 46 -7.68 -45.19 5.28
C ASP A 46 -6.51 -45.18 4.30
N GLU A 47 -6.18 -44.03 3.67
CA GLU A 47 -5.05 -43.92 2.74
C GLU A 47 -3.72 -43.73 3.50
N GLN A 48 -2.63 -44.28 2.95
CA GLN A 48 -1.28 -44.21 3.57
C GLN A 48 -0.63 -42.84 3.48
N GLU A 49 -1.08 -41.97 2.55
CA GLU A 49 -0.50 -40.68 2.34
C GLU A 49 -1.61 -39.60 2.28
N VAL A 50 -1.33 -38.43 2.84
CA VAL A 50 -2.26 -37.30 2.80
C VAL A 50 -1.50 -36.01 2.48
N VAL A 51 -2.17 -35.12 1.74
CA VAL A 51 -1.70 -33.75 1.54
C VAL A 51 -2.20 -32.89 2.67
N VAL A 52 -1.30 -32.32 3.44
CA VAL A 52 -1.58 -31.39 4.51
C VAL A 52 -1.24 -29.97 4.04
N THR A 53 -2.17 -29.05 4.26
CA THR A 53 -2.00 -27.63 3.95
C THR A 53 -2.14 -26.79 5.23
N GLY A 54 -1.34 -25.76 5.38
CA GLY A 54 -1.39 -24.91 6.57
C GLY A 54 -0.23 -23.93 6.61
N TYR A 55 -0.07 -23.27 7.74
CA TYR A 55 0.99 -22.32 7.97
C TYR A 55 2.00 -22.92 8.96
N PHE A 56 3.13 -23.36 8.46
CA PHE A 56 4.20 -23.95 9.27
C PHE A 56 5.55 -23.72 8.61
N PRO A 57 6.65 -23.68 9.40
CA PRO A 57 7.99 -23.50 8.87
C PRO A 57 8.36 -24.66 7.94
N ARG A 58 9.45 -24.51 7.23
CA ARG A 58 9.95 -25.58 6.36
C ARG A 58 10.16 -26.85 7.18
N MET A 59 9.50 -27.91 6.76
CA MET A 59 9.55 -29.20 7.42
C MET A 59 10.70 -30.04 6.90
N ASN A 60 11.33 -30.79 7.79
CA ASN A 60 12.41 -31.70 7.40
C ASN A 60 11.81 -33.04 6.96
N GLU A 61 12.43 -33.66 5.98
CA GLU A 61 12.11 -35.02 5.56
C GLU A 61 12.35 -36.02 6.70
N HIS A 62 11.46 -36.99 6.83
CA HIS A 62 11.50 -38.04 7.86
C HIS A 62 11.21 -37.61 9.30
N ASP A 63 10.87 -36.34 9.57
CA ASP A 63 10.34 -35.90 10.87
C ASP A 63 8.87 -36.28 11.00
N VAL A 64 8.45 -36.65 12.22
CA VAL A 64 7.04 -36.97 12.55
C VAL A 64 6.36 -35.72 13.06
N TYR A 65 5.21 -35.43 12.49
CA TYR A 65 4.39 -34.28 12.88
C TYR A 65 2.96 -34.71 13.20
N VAL A 66 2.34 -34.04 14.15
CA VAL A 66 0.91 -34.15 14.46
C VAL A 66 0.24 -32.89 14.00
N PHE A 67 -0.68 -32.98 13.06
CA PHE A 67 -1.47 -31.86 12.54
C PHE A 67 -2.88 -31.93 13.10
N TYR A 68 -3.38 -30.80 13.55
CA TYR A 68 -4.72 -30.66 14.07
C TYR A 68 -5.52 -29.75 13.14
N GLY A 69 -6.68 -30.21 12.66
CA GLY A 69 -7.46 -29.46 11.68
C GLY A 69 -8.66 -30.25 11.18
N ALA A 70 -8.98 -30.13 9.91
CA ALA A 70 -10.09 -30.86 9.30
C ALA A 70 -9.83 -31.14 7.81
N PHE A 71 -10.45 -32.22 7.32
CA PHE A 71 -10.48 -32.47 5.87
C PHE A 71 -11.34 -31.43 5.14
N LYS A 72 -10.83 -30.94 4.02
CA LYS A 72 -11.57 -30.10 3.07
C LYS A 72 -11.34 -30.60 1.65
N ASP A 73 -12.43 -30.59 0.87
CA ASP A 73 -12.34 -30.92 -0.54
C ASP A 73 -11.93 -29.69 -1.35
N HIS A 74 -10.74 -29.75 -1.92
CA HIS A 74 -10.28 -28.70 -2.82
C HIS A 74 -10.75 -29.01 -4.25
N PRO A 75 -11.40 -28.05 -4.95
CA PRO A 75 -12.03 -28.30 -6.27
C PRO A 75 -11.09 -28.86 -7.33
N ARG A 76 -9.77 -28.63 -7.19
CA ARG A 76 -8.75 -29.00 -8.17
C ARG A 76 -7.79 -30.09 -7.67
N PHE A 77 -7.53 -30.15 -6.36
CA PHE A 77 -6.47 -31.00 -5.79
C PHE A 77 -7.04 -32.13 -4.92
N GLY A 78 -8.38 -32.30 -4.91
CA GLY A 78 -9.03 -33.35 -4.15
C GLY A 78 -9.04 -33.08 -2.64
N ARG A 79 -9.24 -34.15 -1.89
CA ARG A 79 -9.36 -34.11 -0.43
C ARG A 79 -8.00 -33.78 0.20
N GLN A 80 -7.93 -32.71 0.98
CA GLN A 80 -6.73 -32.25 1.67
C GLN A 80 -7.05 -32.05 3.15
N TYR A 81 -6.04 -32.25 4.01
CA TYR A 81 -6.15 -31.93 5.42
C TYR A 81 -5.68 -30.52 5.67
N VAL A 82 -6.56 -29.63 6.07
CA VAL A 82 -6.24 -28.22 6.38
C VAL A 82 -5.87 -28.13 7.85
N ALA A 83 -4.60 -28.00 8.13
CA ALA A 83 -4.07 -27.88 9.48
C ALA A 83 -4.29 -26.46 10.04
N GLU A 84 -4.92 -26.36 11.20
CA GLU A 84 -5.05 -25.14 11.98
C GLU A 84 -3.81 -24.89 12.83
N TYR A 85 -3.20 -25.95 13.36
CA TYR A 85 -1.90 -25.94 14.03
C TYR A 85 -1.22 -27.31 13.89
N PHE A 86 0.04 -27.37 14.23
CA PHE A 86 0.85 -28.59 14.16
C PHE A 86 1.74 -28.70 15.39
N ARG A 87 2.20 -29.90 15.65
CA ARG A 87 3.23 -30.20 16.64
C ARG A 87 4.22 -31.17 16.04
N LYS A 88 5.52 -30.87 16.21
CA LYS A 88 6.57 -31.82 15.87
C LYS A 88 6.70 -32.83 17.01
N GLU A 89 6.67 -34.10 16.69
CA GLU A 89 6.94 -35.12 17.68
C GLU A 89 8.46 -35.24 17.87
N MET A 90 8.93 -35.13 19.11
CA MET A 90 10.35 -35.24 19.39
C MET A 90 10.78 -36.67 19.14
N PRO A 91 11.89 -36.89 18.42
CA PRO A 91 12.42 -38.24 18.14
C PRO A 91 12.73 -38.95 19.45
N GLN A 92 12.15 -40.13 19.64
CA GLN A 92 12.39 -40.99 20.83
C GLN A 92 13.48 -42.04 20.61
N THR A 93 14.02 -42.14 19.40
CA THR A 93 15.08 -43.10 19.06
C THR A 93 16.42 -42.40 18.93
N LYS A 94 17.54 -43.09 19.25
CA LYS A 94 18.89 -42.53 19.11
C LYS A 94 19.17 -42.03 17.70
N GLU A 95 18.80 -42.82 16.70
CA GLU A 95 18.98 -42.48 15.28
C GLU A 95 18.21 -41.22 14.92
N GLY A 96 16.96 -41.07 15.38
CA GLY A 96 16.14 -39.91 15.17
C GLY A 96 16.72 -38.64 15.82
N LEU A 97 17.24 -38.76 17.05
CA LEU A 97 17.90 -37.69 17.76
C LEU A 97 19.17 -37.19 17.06
N ILE A 98 19.98 -38.15 16.57
CA ILE A 98 21.20 -37.85 15.81
C ILE A 98 20.84 -37.10 14.52
N TYR A 99 19.84 -37.61 13.81
CA TYR A 99 19.36 -36.97 12.59
C TYR A 99 18.85 -35.55 12.84
N TYR A 100 18.00 -35.36 13.86
CA TYR A 100 17.46 -34.07 14.24
C TYR A 100 18.55 -33.05 14.59
N LEU A 101 19.50 -33.42 15.45
CA LEU A 101 20.60 -32.55 15.86
C LEU A 101 21.60 -32.26 14.75
N SER A 102 21.67 -33.11 13.70
CA SER A 102 22.54 -32.90 12.52
C SER A 102 21.85 -32.21 11.34
N SER A 103 20.60 -31.81 11.50
CA SER A 103 19.85 -31.11 10.45
C SER A 103 20.37 -29.69 10.21
N ASP A 104 19.98 -29.07 9.08
CA ASP A 104 20.35 -27.69 8.69
C ASP A 104 19.88 -26.62 9.72
N LEU A 105 18.98 -27.00 10.62
CA LEU A 105 18.52 -26.18 11.73
C LEU A 105 19.68 -25.77 12.66
N PHE A 106 20.63 -26.69 12.89
CA PHE A 106 21.73 -26.49 13.83
C PHE A 106 23.05 -26.31 13.06
N LYS A 107 23.29 -25.08 12.60
CA LYS A 107 24.48 -24.75 11.80
C LYS A 107 25.76 -25.13 12.50
N GLY A 108 26.52 -26.03 11.86
CA GLY A 108 27.83 -26.50 12.36
C GLY A 108 27.78 -27.68 13.35
N ILE A 109 26.62 -28.28 13.56
CA ILE A 109 26.47 -29.59 14.22
C ILE A 109 26.34 -30.66 13.17
N GLY A 110 27.43 -31.29 12.79
CA GLY A 110 27.41 -32.42 11.86
C GLY A 110 27.05 -33.72 12.54
N LYS A 111 26.79 -34.78 11.75
CA LYS A 111 26.36 -36.09 12.22
C LYS A 111 27.26 -36.66 13.34
N LYS A 112 28.59 -36.54 13.23
CA LYS A 112 29.52 -37.00 14.27
C LYS A 112 29.38 -36.24 15.61
N THR A 113 29.11 -34.96 15.54
CA THR A 113 28.88 -34.14 16.76
C THR A 113 27.54 -34.47 17.38
N ALA A 114 26.49 -34.68 16.57
CA ALA A 114 25.20 -35.14 17.04
C ALA A 114 25.27 -36.53 17.69
N GLU A 115 26.03 -37.48 17.13
CA GLU A 115 26.30 -38.78 17.73
C GLU A 115 26.95 -38.65 19.12
N GLN A 116 27.96 -37.76 19.25
CA GLN A 116 28.63 -37.51 20.53
C GLN A 116 27.70 -36.88 21.57
N ILE A 117 26.79 -35.98 21.14
CA ILE A 117 25.79 -35.38 22.03
C ILE A 117 24.83 -36.46 22.54
N VAL A 118 24.29 -37.28 21.68
CA VAL A 118 23.36 -38.36 22.06
C VAL A 118 24.03 -39.45 22.88
N GLU A 119 25.30 -39.77 22.59
CA GLU A 119 26.08 -40.69 23.40
C GLU A 119 26.34 -40.17 24.82
N ALA A 120 26.63 -38.86 24.96
CA ALA A 120 26.93 -38.26 26.24
C ALA A 120 25.72 -38.00 27.12
N LEU A 121 24.57 -37.63 26.49
CA LEU A 121 23.37 -37.17 27.19
C LEU A 121 22.19 -38.17 27.15
N GLY A 122 22.31 -39.25 26.36
CA GLY A 122 21.29 -40.31 26.26
C GLY A 122 20.10 -39.96 25.38
N ASP A 123 19.07 -40.82 25.46
CA ASP A 123 17.86 -40.71 24.62
C ASP A 123 16.96 -39.48 24.98
N GLN A 124 17.28 -38.79 26.06
CA GLN A 124 16.61 -37.54 26.44
C GLN A 124 17.52 -36.32 26.29
N ALA A 125 18.52 -36.39 25.40
CA ALA A 125 19.51 -35.33 25.21
C ALA A 125 18.90 -33.93 25.06
N ILE A 126 17.84 -33.77 24.29
CA ILE A 126 17.19 -32.49 24.08
C ILE A 126 16.59 -31.93 25.39
N SER A 127 15.86 -32.75 26.15
CA SER A 127 15.28 -32.36 27.43
C SER A 127 16.34 -32.02 28.47
N VAL A 128 17.45 -32.73 28.47
CA VAL A 128 18.61 -32.49 29.33
C VAL A 128 19.29 -31.16 28.99
N ILE A 129 19.49 -30.88 27.70
CA ILE A 129 20.08 -29.61 27.22
C ILE A 129 19.20 -28.42 27.58
N LEU A 130 17.89 -28.55 27.41
CA LEU A 130 16.94 -27.47 27.70
C LEU A 130 16.80 -27.21 29.22
N ALA A 131 16.93 -28.24 30.05
CA ALA A 131 16.89 -28.12 31.49
C ALA A 131 18.20 -27.56 32.07
N ASP A 132 19.37 -27.96 31.54
CA ASP A 132 20.70 -27.55 31.99
C ASP A 132 21.63 -27.36 30.77
N PRO A 133 21.84 -26.10 30.33
CA PRO A 133 22.75 -25.80 29.21
C PRO A 133 24.20 -26.26 29.48
N GLU A 134 24.61 -26.35 30.73
CA GLU A 134 25.97 -26.82 31.09
C GLU A 134 26.16 -28.32 30.86
N ALA A 135 25.07 -29.06 30.71
CA ALA A 135 25.16 -30.48 30.30
C ALA A 135 25.95 -30.69 28.99
N LEU A 136 25.90 -29.71 28.09
CA LEU A 136 26.68 -29.74 26.84
C LEU A 136 28.19 -29.68 27.05
N ALA A 137 28.67 -29.24 28.25
CA ALA A 137 30.10 -29.29 28.59
C ALA A 137 30.63 -30.73 28.77
N LYS A 138 29.73 -31.71 28.93
CA LYS A 138 30.09 -33.13 29.04
C LYS A 138 30.34 -33.76 27.67
N VAL A 139 29.98 -33.08 26.56
CA VAL A 139 30.13 -33.59 25.20
C VAL A 139 31.57 -33.37 24.73
N PRO A 140 32.32 -34.47 24.37
CA PRO A 140 33.71 -34.35 23.93
C PRO A 140 33.82 -33.49 22.66
N LYS A 141 34.80 -32.59 22.62
CA LYS A 141 35.14 -31.76 21.44
C LYS A 141 34.07 -30.80 20.94
N LEU A 142 33.00 -30.53 21.69
CA LEU A 142 32.00 -29.52 21.33
C LEU A 142 32.51 -28.14 21.75
N PRO A 143 32.74 -27.19 20.83
CA PRO A 143 33.16 -25.82 21.18
C PRO A 143 32.09 -25.11 21.98
N LYS A 144 32.46 -24.29 22.99
CA LYS A 144 31.52 -23.56 23.85
C LYS A 144 30.56 -22.63 23.08
N ASN A 145 31.04 -21.99 22.02
CA ASN A 145 30.20 -21.17 21.16
C ASN A 145 29.13 -22.00 20.44
N LYS A 146 29.47 -23.19 19.94
CA LYS A 146 28.53 -24.10 19.30
C LYS A 146 27.53 -24.71 20.28
N ALA A 147 27.97 -25.01 21.50
CA ALA A 147 27.08 -25.44 22.58
C ALA A 147 26.03 -24.38 22.92
N LYS A 148 26.47 -23.11 23.00
CA LYS A 148 25.56 -21.97 23.24
C LYS A 148 24.58 -21.78 22.09
N GLU A 149 25.06 -21.77 20.86
CA GLU A 149 24.25 -21.65 19.65
C GLU A 149 23.20 -22.76 19.55
N LEU A 150 23.59 -24.01 19.83
CA LEU A 150 22.69 -25.16 19.88
C LEU A 150 21.59 -24.99 20.94
N TYR A 151 21.94 -24.57 22.13
CA TYR A 151 20.99 -24.33 23.22
C TYR A 151 19.99 -23.22 22.85
N GLU A 152 20.47 -22.08 22.35
CA GLU A 152 19.64 -20.96 21.94
C GLU A 152 18.66 -21.37 20.84
N THR A 153 19.12 -22.07 19.83
CA THR A 153 18.28 -22.58 18.74
C THR A 153 17.22 -23.58 19.22
N LEU A 154 17.58 -24.50 20.10
CA LEU A 154 16.63 -25.46 20.68
C LEU A 154 15.56 -24.76 21.52
N LYS A 155 15.96 -23.78 22.31
CA LYS A 155 15.06 -22.98 23.15
C LYS A 155 14.09 -22.16 22.32
N GLU A 156 14.58 -21.49 21.28
CA GLU A 156 13.75 -20.70 20.34
C GLU A 156 12.67 -21.54 19.67
N HIS A 157 13.05 -22.74 19.20
CA HIS A 157 12.10 -23.64 18.54
C HIS A 157 11.02 -24.19 19.48
N GLN A 158 11.37 -24.54 20.71
CA GLN A 158 10.40 -25.00 21.70
C GLN A 158 9.47 -23.88 22.15
N GLY A 159 10.01 -22.66 22.33
CA GLY A 159 9.25 -21.48 22.67
C GLY A 159 8.20 -21.13 21.60
N LEU A 160 8.59 -21.12 20.34
CA LEU A 160 7.69 -20.86 19.21
C LEU A 160 6.49 -21.83 19.20
N GLU A 161 6.74 -23.14 19.35
CA GLU A 161 5.68 -24.14 19.28
C GLU A 161 4.65 -23.96 20.40
N GLN A 162 5.09 -23.73 21.62
CA GLN A 162 4.23 -23.51 22.78
C GLN A 162 3.39 -22.23 22.60
N ILE A 163 3.99 -21.15 22.12
CA ILE A 163 3.31 -19.88 21.87
C ILE A 163 2.27 -20.01 20.76
N MET A 164 2.60 -20.68 19.65
CA MET A 164 1.65 -20.91 18.55
C MET A 164 0.42 -21.72 19.02
N ILE A 165 0.61 -22.74 19.84
CA ILE A 165 -0.49 -23.52 20.41
C ILE A 165 -1.37 -22.64 21.31
N ALA A 166 -0.75 -21.87 22.21
CA ALA A 166 -1.49 -20.99 23.11
C ALA A 166 -2.26 -19.89 22.37
N LEU A 167 -1.62 -19.26 21.37
CA LEU A 167 -2.27 -18.24 20.51
C LEU A 167 -3.45 -18.83 19.73
N SER A 168 -3.33 -20.08 19.25
CA SER A 168 -4.45 -20.74 18.57
C SER A 168 -5.66 -20.97 19.50
N GLN A 169 -5.43 -21.23 20.79
CA GLN A 169 -6.50 -21.33 21.78
C GLN A 169 -7.22 -20.00 22.02
N PHE A 170 -6.52 -18.88 21.86
CA PHE A 170 -7.11 -17.54 21.86
C PHE A 170 -7.79 -17.17 20.52
N GLY A 171 -7.85 -18.09 19.54
CA GLY A 171 -8.52 -17.88 18.26
C GLY A 171 -7.71 -17.13 17.21
N PHE A 172 -6.39 -16.96 17.43
CA PHE A 172 -5.52 -16.41 16.40
C PHE A 172 -5.19 -17.48 15.35
N GLY A 173 -5.40 -17.14 14.09
CA GLY A 173 -4.94 -17.97 12.98
C GLY A 173 -3.40 -18.00 12.90
N PRO A 174 -2.81 -19.02 12.24
CA PRO A 174 -1.37 -19.23 12.21
C PRO A 174 -0.55 -18.02 11.72
N GLN A 175 -1.05 -17.30 10.72
CA GLN A 175 -0.38 -16.11 10.18
C GLN A 175 -0.26 -14.99 11.22
N LEU A 176 -1.35 -14.68 11.95
CA LEU A 176 -1.32 -13.66 13.00
C LEU A 176 -0.50 -14.12 14.21
N SER A 177 -0.58 -15.40 14.57
CA SER A 177 0.25 -15.97 15.64
C SER A 177 1.72 -15.82 15.34
N MET A 178 2.13 -16.00 14.07
CA MET A 178 3.51 -15.78 13.65
C MET A 178 3.91 -14.30 13.73
N LYS A 179 3.05 -13.37 13.28
CA LYS A 179 3.30 -11.92 13.43
C LYS A 179 3.48 -11.53 14.91
N ILE A 180 2.61 -12.02 15.80
CA ILE A 180 2.74 -11.81 17.24
C ILE A 180 4.07 -12.34 17.77
N TYR A 181 4.46 -13.54 17.35
CA TYR A 181 5.75 -14.12 17.75
C TYR A 181 6.94 -13.32 17.21
N GLN A 182 6.87 -12.82 15.98
CA GLN A 182 7.95 -11.99 15.40
C GLN A 182 8.20 -10.73 16.23
N VAL A 183 7.13 -10.09 16.74
CA VAL A 183 7.21 -8.88 17.55
C VAL A 183 7.70 -9.17 18.98
N TYR A 184 7.06 -10.12 19.67
CA TYR A 184 7.28 -10.30 21.12
C TYR A 184 8.14 -11.50 21.48
N LYS A 185 8.44 -12.39 20.52
CA LYS A 185 9.20 -13.62 20.78
C LYS A 185 8.61 -14.43 21.95
N GLU A 186 9.46 -14.84 22.88
CA GLU A 186 9.07 -15.61 24.06
C GLU A 186 8.15 -14.83 25.04
N ALA A 187 8.17 -13.50 25.02
CA ALA A 187 7.33 -12.67 25.87
C ALA A 187 5.87 -12.54 25.39
N ALA A 188 5.51 -13.12 24.23
CA ALA A 188 4.19 -12.94 23.61
C ALA A 188 3.03 -13.29 24.55
N LEU A 189 3.10 -14.39 25.29
CA LEU A 189 2.04 -14.81 26.20
C LEU A 189 1.93 -13.92 27.43
N ASP A 190 3.08 -13.47 27.98
CA ASP A 190 3.11 -12.58 29.13
C ASP A 190 2.52 -11.22 28.79
N VAL A 191 2.85 -10.67 27.61
CA VAL A 191 2.28 -9.41 27.11
C VAL A 191 0.78 -9.54 26.95
N ILE A 192 0.30 -10.61 26.29
CA ILE A 192 -1.13 -10.84 26.07
C ILE A 192 -1.89 -10.99 27.38
N GLN A 193 -1.34 -11.75 28.36
CA GLN A 193 -1.97 -11.95 29.64
C GLN A 193 -2.03 -10.66 30.46
N LYS A 194 -1.01 -9.82 30.33
CA LYS A 194 -0.94 -8.54 31.05
C LYS A 194 -1.83 -7.47 30.41
N ASN A 195 -1.70 -7.28 29.11
CA ASN A 195 -2.48 -6.30 28.35
C ASN A 195 -2.67 -6.74 26.88
N PRO A 196 -3.77 -7.45 26.54
CA PRO A 196 -4.02 -7.92 25.18
C PRO A 196 -4.25 -6.76 24.19
N TYR A 197 -4.59 -5.57 24.69
CA TYR A 197 -4.81 -4.40 23.82
C TYR A 197 -3.50 -3.84 23.25
N GLN A 198 -2.34 -4.16 23.84
CA GLN A 198 -1.05 -3.81 23.28
C GLN A 198 -0.82 -4.43 21.90
N LEU A 199 -1.50 -5.54 21.59
CA LEU A 199 -1.48 -6.13 20.25
C LEU A 199 -2.02 -5.19 19.17
N VAL A 200 -2.91 -4.26 19.50
CA VAL A 200 -3.46 -3.28 18.54
C VAL A 200 -2.39 -2.28 18.13
N GLU A 201 -1.53 -1.90 19.08
CA GLU A 201 -0.44 -0.94 18.84
C GLU A 201 0.74 -1.58 18.10
N ASP A 202 1.10 -2.83 18.44
CA ASP A 202 2.40 -3.41 18.06
C ASP A 202 2.31 -4.45 16.93
N VAL A 203 1.12 -4.97 16.61
CA VAL A 203 0.98 -6.09 15.66
C VAL A 203 0.02 -5.75 14.53
N GLU A 204 0.57 -5.52 13.37
CA GLU A 204 -0.20 -5.25 12.16
C GLU A 204 -1.23 -6.36 11.86
N GLY A 205 -2.47 -5.95 11.59
CA GLY A 205 -3.58 -6.88 11.31
C GLY A 205 -4.40 -7.30 12.53
N ILE A 206 -4.10 -6.79 13.73
CA ILE A 206 -4.89 -6.97 14.94
C ILE A 206 -5.62 -5.66 15.26
N GLY A 207 -6.86 -5.53 14.80
CA GLY A 207 -7.71 -4.39 15.16
C GLY A 207 -8.35 -4.53 16.55
N PHE A 208 -8.85 -3.41 17.09
CA PHE A 208 -9.47 -3.31 18.41
C PHE A 208 -10.47 -4.45 18.71
N ARG A 209 -11.35 -4.79 17.77
CA ARG A 209 -12.39 -5.81 17.96
C ARG A 209 -11.81 -7.18 18.38
N ARG A 210 -10.69 -7.58 17.76
CA ARG A 210 -10.06 -8.88 18.05
C ARG A 210 -9.34 -8.85 19.39
N ALA A 211 -8.66 -7.75 19.70
CA ALA A 211 -8.03 -7.54 21.01
C ALA A 211 -9.08 -7.45 22.13
N ASP A 212 -10.25 -6.86 21.85
CA ASP A 212 -11.36 -6.76 22.80
C ASP A 212 -12.03 -8.13 23.06
N GLU A 213 -12.15 -8.99 22.05
CA GLU A 213 -12.60 -10.37 22.22
C GLU A 213 -11.63 -11.17 23.12
N LEU A 214 -10.34 -10.98 22.95
CA LEU A 214 -9.31 -11.58 23.78
C LEU A 214 -9.29 -11.00 25.21
N GLY A 215 -9.38 -9.68 25.34
CA GLY A 215 -9.47 -8.99 26.63
C GLY A 215 -10.64 -9.51 27.47
N GLN A 216 -11.77 -9.74 26.85
CA GLN A 216 -12.95 -10.32 27.50
C GLN A 216 -12.70 -11.75 28.03
N GLN A 217 -12.01 -12.60 27.25
CA GLN A 217 -11.64 -13.95 27.69
C GLN A 217 -10.68 -13.92 28.89
N LEU A 218 -9.86 -12.89 28.99
CA LEU A 218 -8.91 -12.67 30.09
C LEU A 218 -9.52 -11.90 31.26
N GLY A 219 -10.83 -11.57 31.21
CA GLY A 219 -11.54 -10.86 32.27
C GLY A 219 -11.38 -9.35 32.25
N LEU A 220 -10.75 -8.78 31.21
CA LEU A 220 -10.63 -7.35 31.00
C LEU A 220 -11.85 -6.87 30.20
N SER A 221 -12.86 -6.37 30.88
CA SER A 221 -14.15 -5.94 30.28
C SER A 221 -14.63 -4.61 30.88
N GLY A 222 -15.68 -4.07 30.30
CA GLY A 222 -16.31 -2.84 30.80
C GLY A 222 -15.41 -1.62 30.63
N SER A 223 -15.22 -0.92 31.73
CA SER A 223 -14.47 0.33 31.81
C SER A 223 -12.97 0.15 32.14
N HIS A 224 -12.38 -1.01 31.80
CA HIS A 224 -10.95 -1.21 32.06
C HIS A 224 -10.12 -0.15 31.33
N PRO A 225 -9.16 0.54 32.01
CA PRO A 225 -8.39 1.63 31.40
C PRO A 225 -7.72 1.25 30.08
N ASP A 226 -7.01 0.11 30.01
CA ASP A 226 -6.32 -0.32 28.79
C ASP A 226 -7.29 -0.55 27.61
N ARG A 227 -8.51 -1.05 27.91
CA ARG A 227 -9.57 -1.19 26.90
C ARG A 227 -10.01 0.16 26.34
N VAL A 228 -10.22 1.14 27.21
CA VAL A 228 -10.64 2.50 26.82
C VAL A 228 -9.53 3.18 26.03
N ARG A 229 -8.28 3.06 26.48
CA ARG A 229 -7.10 3.62 25.80
C ARG A 229 -6.94 3.06 24.39
N ALA A 230 -6.99 1.75 24.24
CA ALA A 230 -6.90 1.10 22.94
C ALA A 230 -8.06 1.49 21.99
N ALA A 231 -9.27 1.67 22.53
CA ALA A 231 -10.39 2.17 21.73
C ALA A 231 -10.15 3.61 21.23
N CYS A 232 -9.59 4.49 22.06
CA CYS A 232 -9.25 5.85 21.68
C CYS A 232 -8.18 5.86 20.57
N LEU A 233 -7.09 5.13 20.74
CA LEU A 233 -6.01 5.02 19.75
C LEU A 233 -6.55 4.48 18.42
N TYR A 234 -7.31 3.39 18.47
CA TYR A 234 -7.90 2.78 17.27
C TYR A 234 -8.83 3.74 16.51
N VAL A 235 -9.64 4.54 17.22
CA VAL A 235 -10.51 5.55 16.58
C VAL A 235 -9.69 6.62 15.89
N ILE A 236 -8.64 7.15 16.55
CA ILE A 236 -7.77 8.17 15.95
C ILE A 236 -7.09 7.60 14.69
N GLU A 237 -6.49 6.42 14.81
CA GLU A 237 -5.80 5.77 13.69
C GLU A 237 -6.76 5.46 12.54
N SER A 238 -7.93 4.87 12.83
CA SER A 238 -8.93 4.57 11.82
C SER A 238 -9.42 5.83 11.09
N ASP A 239 -9.73 6.90 11.82
CA ASP A 239 -10.17 8.16 11.21
C ASP A 239 -9.05 8.82 10.38
N CYS A 240 -7.81 8.77 10.85
CA CYS A 240 -6.69 9.32 10.11
C CYS A 240 -6.35 8.48 8.86
N LEU A 241 -6.20 7.17 9.00
CA LEU A 241 -5.70 6.32 7.92
C LEU A 241 -6.78 5.92 6.90
N GLN A 242 -8.04 5.70 7.34
CA GLN A 242 -9.12 5.26 6.45
C GLN A 242 -9.93 6.44 5.88
N GLU A 243 -10.21 7.47 6.71
CA GLU A 243 -10.97 8.65 6.28
C GLU A 243 -10.07 9.79 5.78
N GLY A 244 -8.75 9.67 5.99
CA GLY A 244 -7.74 10.64 5.54
C GLY A 244 -7.65 11.90 6.38
N HIS A 245 -8.15 11.89 7.63
CA HIS A 245 -8.01 13.00 8.57
C HIS A 245 -6.57 13.13 9.07
N VAL A 246 -6.13 14.32 9.44
CA VAL A 246 -4.87 14.55 10.14
C VAL A 246 -5.10 14.60 11.64
N TYR A 247 -6.28 15.01 12.06
CA TYR A 247 -6.70 15.02 13.46
C TYR A 247 -8.14 14.56 13.62
N VAL A 248 -8.53 14.26 14.84
CA VAL A 248 -9.92 14.00 15.24
C VAL A 248 -10.30 14.98 16.33
N THR A 249 -11.51 15.57 16.26
CA THR A 249 -11.99 16.46 17.33
C THR A 249 -12.37 15.65 18.57
N LYS A 250 -12.30 16.29 19.74
CA LYS A 250 -12.67 15.69 21.02
C LYS A 250 -14.08 15.07 20.98
N GLU A 251 -15.05 15.82 20.45
CA GLU A 251 -16.45 15.39 20.39
C GLU A 251 -16.64 14.13 19.53
N GLN A 252 -16.00 14.11 18.35
CA GLN A 252 -16.05 12.96 17.44
C GLN A 252 -15.38 11.74 18.07
N LEU A 253 -14.23 11.94 18.70
CA LEU A 253 -13.48 10.87 19.34
C LEU A 253 -14.26 10.25 20.49
N LEU A 254 -14.79 11.08 21.42
CA LEU A 254 -15.60 10.61 22.53
C LEU A 254 -16.82 9.84 22.03
N PHE A 255 -17.50 10.34 20.99
CA PHE A 255 -18.67 9.70 20.41
C PHE A 255 -18.31 8.33 19.79
N LYS A 256 -17.29 8.28 18.94
CA LYS A 256 -16.90 7.04 18.23
C LYS A 256 -16.31 6.01 19.19
N ALA A 257 -15.47 6.44 20.15
CA ALA A 257 -14.91 5.55 21.17
C ALA A 257 -16.00 4.96 22.06
N LYS A 258 -16.97 5.78 22.50
CA LYS A 258 -18.14 5.30 23.26
C LYS A 258 -18.94 4.28 22.45
N GLN A 259 -19.25 4.57 21.19
CA GLN A 259 -19.96 3.66 20.30
C GLN A 259 -19.22 2.32 20.11
N LEU A 260 -17.89 2.37 19.96
CA LEU A 260 -17.05 1.18 19.83
C LEU A 260 -17.05 0.32 21.08
N LEU A 261 -16.93 0.95 22.25
CA LEU A 261 -16.89 0.30 23.55
C LEU A 261 -18.24 -0.32 23.96
N GLU A 262 -19.37 0.31 23.61
CA GLU A 262 -20.71 -0.10 23.99
C GLU A 262 -21.38 -1.07 22.98
N SER A 263 -20.76 -1.33 21.84
CA SER A 263 -21.38 -1.98 20.67
C SER A 263 -21.95 -3.40 20.90
N LYS A 264 -21.65 -4.05 22.03
CA LYS A 264 -22.04 -5.46 22.23
C LYS A 264 -22.78 -5.79 23.54
N ARG A 265 -22.90 -4.90 24.56
CA ARG A 265 -23.35 -5.34 25.91
C ARG A 265 -24.25 -4.40 26.71
N GLY A 266 -24.62 -3.23 26.23
CA GLY A 266 -25.37 -2.28 27.04
C GLY A 266 -24.57 -1.76 28.25
N GLU A 267 -23.24 -1.82 28.20
CA GLU A 267 -22.35 -1.23 29.19
C GLU A 267 -22.34 0.29 28.94
N ASP A 268 -22.77 1.06 29.93
CA ASP A 268 -22.69 2.53 29.84
C ASP A 268 -21.31 2.99 30.36
N ILE A 269 -20.48 3.48 29.45
CA ILE A 269 -19.15 4.01 29.76
C ILE A 269 -19.24 5.54 29.83
N PRO A 270 -18.96 6.15 30.99
CA PRO A 270 -19.03 7.57 31.16
C PRO A 270 -18.05 8.31 30.20
N PRO A 271 -18.50 9.35 29.47
CA PRO A 271 -17.59 10.14 28.61
C PRO A 271 -16.38 10.72 29.33
N ASP A 272 -16.57 11.12 30.59
CA ASP A 272 -15.48 11.67 31.43
C ASP A 272 -14.34 10.66 31.65
N MET A 273 -14.66 9.39 31.66
CA MET A 273 -13.64 8.33 31.76
C MET A 273 -12.84 8.21 30.46
N ILE A 274 -13.52 8.25 29.31
CA ILE A 274 -12.84 8.20 28.01
C ILE A 274 -11.96 9.42 27.86
N GLU A 275 -12.45 10.61 28.26
CA GLU A 275 -11.68 11.84 28.22
C GLU A 275 -10.43 11.79 29.09
N ARG A 276 -10.54 11.24 30.32
CA ARG A 276 -9.41 11.09 31.22
C ARG A 276 -8.31 10.21 30.61
N GLU A 277 -8.68 9.01 30.13
CA GLU A 277 -7.71 8.09 29.51
C GLU A 277 -7.07 8.69 28.25
N LEU A 278 -7.83 9.46 27.49
CA LEU A 278 -7.34 10.17 26.29
C LEU A 278 -6.31 11.26 26.66
N LEU A 279 -6.57 12.03 27.72
CA LEU A 279 -5.61 13.03 28.23
C LEU A 279 -4.35 12.38 28.84
N ASP A 280 -4.49 11.20 29.43
CA ASP A 280 -3.33 10.45 29.93
C ASP A 280 -2.50 9.89 28.76
N LEU A 281 -3.11 9.43 27.67
CA LEU A 281 -2.40 9.09 26.42
C LEU A 281 -1.64 10.29 25.85
N ALA A 282 -2.21 11.49 25.95
CA ALA A 282 -1.54 12.72 25.50
C ALA A 282 -0.34 13.08 26.39
N LYS A 283 -0.43 12.90 27.71
CA LYS A 283 0.70 13.10 28.64
C LYS A 283 1.84 12.11 28.39
N GLU A 284 1.52 10.90 27.95
CA GLU A 284 2.48 9.86 27.60
C GLU A 284 3.10 10.07 26.20
N GLY A 285 2.63 11.05 25.44
CA GLY A 285 3.09 11.32 24.07
C GLY A 285 2.60 10.34 23.01
N LYS A 286 1.68 9.43 23.35
CA LYS A 286 1.07 8.49 22.38
C LYS A 286 0.12 9.17 21.41
N VAL A 287 -0.46 10.30 21.80
CA VAL A 287 -1.23 11.22 20.96
C VAL A 287 -0.83 12.65 21.26
N ILE A 288 -0.98 13.55 20.31
CA ILE A 288 -0.78 14.99 20.54
C ILE A 288 -2.15 15.66 20.72
N HIS A 289 -2.30 16.44 21.75
CA HIS A 289 -3.49 17.23 22.02
C HIS A 289 -3.21 18.73 21.86
N GLU A 290 -3.88 19.36 20.92
CA GLU A 290 -3.79 20.81 20.63
C GLU A 290 -5.19 21.36 20.34
N ASP A 291 -5.64 22.34 21.08
CA ASP A 291 -6.92 23.06 20.87
C ASP A 291 -8.17 22.16 20.70
N GLY A 292 -8.28 21.10 21.54
CA GLY A 292 -9.37 20.14 21.45
C GLY A 292 -9.30 19.19 20.27
N ARG A 293 -8.18 19.16 19.57
CA ARG A 293 -7.86 18.26 18.45
C ARG A 293 -6.85 17.22 18.90
N PHE A 294 -7.03 15.98 18.50
CA PHE A 294 -6.15 14.87 18.81
C PHE A 294 -5.52 14.32 17.53
N TYR A 295 -4.20 14.19 17.54
CA TYR A 295 -3.40 13.81 16.38
C TYR A 295 -2.60 12.54 16.66
N ILE A 296 -2.33 11.78 15.62
CA ILE A 296 -1.20 10.85 15.60
C ILE A 296 0.09 11.70 15.58
N PRO A 297 1.08 11.43 16.45
CA PRO A 297 2.30 12.25 16.53
C PRO A 297 3.00 12.46 15.19
N THR A 298 3.13 11.40 14.38
CA THR A 298 3.77 11.46 13.05
C THR A 298 3.08 12.45 12.11
N LEU A 299 1.75 12.56 12.15
CA LEU A 299 0.98 13.48 11.31
C LEU A 299 1.06 14.92 11.82
N TYR A 300 1.03 15.11 13.13
CA TYR A 300 1.20 16.43 13.73
C TYR A 300 2.54 17.05 13.38
N PHE A 301 3.62 16.30 13.58
CA PHE A 301 4.97 16.77 13.23
C PHE A 301 5.17 16.91 11.72
N ALA A 302 4.50 16.09 10.89
CA ALA A 302 4.54 16.25 9.45
C ALA A 302 3.88 17.57 9.00
N GLU A 303 2.71 17.94 9.53
CA GLU A 303 2.13 19.27 9.24
C GLU A 303 3.04 20.42 9.72
N LYS A 304 3.59 20.33 10.94
CA LYS A 304 4.56 21.33 11.42
C LYS A 304 5.78 21.45 10.51
N GLY A 305 6.34 20.32 10.08
CA GLY A 305 7.48 20.30 9.18
C GLY A 305 7.18 20.92 7.82
N ILE A 306 5.98 20.66 7.25
CA ILE A 306 5.54 21.32 6.02
C ILE A 306 5.49 22.84 6.20
N ILE A 307 4.89 23.33 7.30
CA ILE A 307 4.76 24.75 7.60
C ILE A 307 6.13 25.42 7.71
N THR A 308 7.03 24.82 8.47
CA THR A 308 8.41 25.33 8.66
C THR A 308 9.17 25.40 7.34
N ASN A 309 9.10 24.36 6.52
CA ASN A 309 9.79 24.31 5.23
C ASN A 309 9.17 25.25 4.20
N ILE A 310 7.85 25.42 4.16
CA ILE A 310 7.19 26.41 3.30
C ILE A 310 7.65 27.82 3.67
N LYS A 311 7.72 28.16 4.97
CA LYS A 311 8.27 29.43 5.43
C LYS A 311 9.70 29.61 4.92
N ARG A 312 10.57 28.64 5.16
CA ARG A 312 11.96 28.63 4.71
C ARG A 312 12.09 28.86 3.22
N LEU A 313 11.26 28.20 2.41
CA LEU A 313 11.27 28.34 0.95
C LEU A 313 10.80 29.73 0.51
N LEU A 314 9.72 30.26 1.08
CA LEU A 314 9.16 31.58 0.70
C LEU A 314 10.06 32.77 1.11
N GLU A 315 10.88 32.60 2.13
CA GLU A 315 11.85 33.61 2.57
C GLU A 315 13.11 33.68 1.67
N GLN A 316 13.29 32.70 0.75
CA GLN A 316 14.42 32.69 -0.17
C GLN A 316 14.28 33.77 -1.24
N LYS A 317 15.40 34.37 -1.57
CA LYS A 317 15.48 35.32 -2.68
C LYS A 317 15.84 34.59 -3.97
N VAL A 318 14.97 34.64 -4.95
CA VAL A 318 15.25 34.19 -6.32
C VAL A 318 15.83 35.33 -7.11
N THR A 319 16.87 35.05 -7.88
CA THR A 319 17.45 36.03 -8.81
C THR A 319 16.44 36.22 -9.95
N GLY A 320 15.76 37.34 -9.97
CA GLY A 320 14.84 37.67 -11.06
C GLY A 320 15.58 38.00 -12.34
N PHE A 321 14.98 37.68 -13.46
CA PHE A 321 15.49 38.07 -14.80
C PHE A 321 14.72 39.28 -15.32
N PRO A 322 15.37 40.18 -16.12
CA PRO A 322 14.66 41.22 -16.81
C PRO A 322 13.53 40.68 -17.70
N GLU A 323 12.38 41.34 -17.71
CA GLU A 323 11.24 40.92 -18.53
C GLU A 323 11.58 40.75 -20.00
N ALA A 324 12.45 41.61 -20.52
CA ALA A 324 12.93 41.54 -21.90
C ALA A 324 13.70 40.25 -22.21
N GLU A 325 14.52 39.76 -21.28
CA GLU A 325 15.25 38.49 -21.45
C GLU A 325 14.28 37.29 -21.44
N PHE A 326 13.31 37.33 -20.53
CA PHE A 326 12.25 36.31 -20.49
C PHE A 326 11.45 36.26 -21.80
N LEU A 327 11.01 37.42 -22.32
CA LEU A 327 10.22 37.49 -23.56
C LEU A 327 11.06 37.04 -24.79
N LEU A 328 12.34 37.34 -24.85
CA LEU A 328 13.23 36.85 -25.89
C LEU A 328 13.41 35.34 -25.80
N ALA A 329 13.64 34.78 -24.63
CA ALA A 329 13.76 33.35 -24.41
C ALA A 329 12.47 32.63 -24.79
N LEU A 330 11.29 33.16 -24.39
CA LEU A 330 9.99 32.62 -24.73
C LEU A 330 9.71 32.65 -26.23
N GLY A 331 10.03 33.75 -26.93
CA GLY A 331 9.89 33.84 -28.37
C GLY A 331 10.75 32.81 -29.12
N ARG A 332 12.00 32.61 -28.71
CA ARG A 332 12.89 31.57 -29.26
C ARG A 332 12.34 30.18 -29.02
N LEU A 333 11.72 29.95 -27.86
CA LEU A 333 11.12 28.67 -27.51
C LEU A 333 9.88 28.40 -28.36
N GLU A 334 8.97 29.38 -28.51
CA GLU A 334 7.76 29.25 -29.33
C GLU A 334 8.12 28.92 -30.78
N GLU A 335 9.12 29.59 -31.36
CA GLU A 335 9.62 29.28 -32.72
C GLU A 335 10.25 27.89 -32.84
N ARG A 336 11.07 27.48 -31.86
CA ARG A 336 11.75 26.17 -31.89
C ARG A 336 10.81 25.00 -31.75
N LEU A 337 9.75 25.11 -30.92
CA LEU A 337 8.81 24.05 -30.64
C LEU A 337 7.57 24.10 -31.54
N ASP A 338 7.42 25.13 -32.38
CA ASP A 338 6.21 25.40 -33.17
C ASP A 338 4.94 25.39 -32.30
N VAL A 339 5.01 26.07 -31.14
CA VAL A 339 3.94 26.14 -30.15
C VAL A 339 3.70 27.61 -29.79
N GLN A 340 2.44 28.01 -29.67
CA GLN A 340 2.07 29.29 -29.08
C GLN A 340 1.47 29.07 -27.69
N TYR A 341 2.10 29.64 -26.67
CA TYR A 341 1.56 29.63 -25.31
C TYR A 341 0.43 30.64 -25.16
N GLY A 342 -0.68 30.22 -24.54
CA GLY A 342 -1.75 31.14 -24.17
C GLY A 342 -1.33 32.14 -23.08
N PRO A 343 -2.08 33.23 -22.89
CA PRO A 343 -1.73 34.26 -21.90
C PRO A 343 -1.47 33.71 -20.50
N LEU A 344 -2.38 32.90 -19.93
CA LEU A 344 -2.22 32.27 -18.63
C LEU A 344 -1.05 31.30 -18.55
N GLN A 345 -0.69 30.65 -19.68
CA GLN A 345 0.46 29.75 -19.73
C GLN A 345 1.78 30.55 -19.71
N LYS A 346 1.85 31.69 -20.40
CA LYS A 346 2.98 32.62 -20.36
C LYS A 346 3.21 33.17 -18.97
N ASP A 347 2.13 33.63 -18.33
CA ASP A 347 2.15 34.12 -16.95
C ASP A 347 2.63 33.04 -15.98
N ALA A 348 2.16 31.78 -16.19
CA ALA A 348 2.55 30.66 -15.34
C ALA A 348 4.07 30.34 -15.48
N ILE A 349 4.61 30.37 -16.69
CA ILE A 349 6.05 30.17 -16.91
C ILE A 349 6.84 31.30 -16.27
N GLN A 350 6.43 32.55 -16.44
CA GLN A 350 7.11 33.70 -15.87
C GLN A 350 7.11 33.68 -14.35
N GLN A 351 5.95 33.43 -13.72
CA GLN A 351 5.85 33.34 -12.26
C GLN A 351 6.62 32.17 -11.69
N ALA A 352 6.59 31.01 -12.36
CA ALA A 352 7.33 29.82 -11.93
C ALA A 352 8.84 30.09 -11.84
N ILE A 353 9.42 30.80 -12.82
CA ILE A 353 10.84 31.10 -12.86
C ILE A 353 11.22 32.18 -11.84
N SER A 354 10.29 33.06 -11.51
CA SER A 354 10.52 34.19 -10.61
C SER A 354 10.21 33.91 -9.14
N SER A 355 9.69 32.72 -8.82
CA SER A 355 9.23 32.36 -7.47
C SER A 355 10.08 31.22 -6.86
N PRO A 356 10.41 31.29 -5.56
CA PRO A 356 11.09 30.18 -4.89
C PRO A 356 10.19 28.97 -4.70
N LEU A 357 8.89 29.19 -4.49
CA LEU A 357 7.85 28.19 -4.43
C LEU A 357 6.66 28.67 -5.27
N PHE A 358 6.19 27.84 -6.19
CA PHE A 358 5.09 28.16 -7.09
C PHE A 358 4.12 27.00 -7.24
N ILE A 359 2.82 27.27 -7.35
CA ILE A 359 1.79 26.25 -7.57
C ILE A 359 1.14 26.46 -8.95
N LEU A 360 1.18 25.41 -9.78
CA LEU A 360 0.45 25.34 -11.04
C LEU A 360 -0.71 24.38 -10.90
N THR A 361 -1.93 24.88 -10.96
CA THR A 361 -3.11 24.01 -10.90
C THR A 361 -4.00 24.18 -12.13
N GLY A 362 -4.82 23.20 -12.41
CA GLY A 362 -5.77 23.22 -13.52
C GLY A 362 -6.32 21.84 -13.85
N GLY A 363 -7.46 21.84 -14.51
CA GLY A 363 -8.13 20.61 -14.95
C GLY A 363 -7.37 19.86 -16.07
N PRO A 364 -7.93 18.75 -16.53
CA PRO A 364 -7.37 18.01 -17.65
C PRO A 364 -7.42 18.82 -18.94
N GLY A 365 -6.40 18.68 -19.77
CA GLY A 365 -6.34 19.36 -21.07
C GLY A 365 -6.03 20.86 -21.05
N THR A 366 -5.77 21.44 -19.86
CA THR A 366 -5.39 22.87 -19.73
C THR A 366 -3.93 23.15 -20.11
N GLY A 367 -3.16 22.13 -20.46
CA GLY A 367 -1.79 22.28 -20.91
C GLY A 367 -0.74 22.34 -19.78
N LYS A 368 -1.04 21.83 -18.57
CA LYS A 368 -0.06 21.76 -17.46
C LYS A 368 1.28 21.17 -17.92
N THR A 369 1.26 20.05 -18.63
CA THR A 369 2.48 19.39 -19.11
C THR A 369 3.23 20.25 -20.15
N THR A 370 2.52 21.01 -20.98
CA THR A 370 3.12 21.95 -21.93
C THR A 370 3.80 23.11 -21.20
N VAL A 371 3.16 23.61 -20.13
CA VAL A 371 3.74 24.65 -19.26
C VAL A 371 4.96 24.11 -18.53
N ILE A 372 4.94 22.88 -17.99
CA ILE A 372 6.11 22.23 -17.38
C ILE A 372 7.31 22.22 -18.35
N LYS A 373 7.06 21.78 -19.61
CA LYS A 373 8.10 21.79 -20.64
C LYS A 373 8.63 23.20 -20.89
N GLY A 374 7.73 24.19 -20.99
CA GLY A 374 8.11 25.59 -21.14
C GLY A 374 8.99 26.10 -19.99
N ILE A 375 8.61 25.78 -18.75
CA ILE A 375 9.40 26.17 -17.56
C ILE A 375 10.81 25.56 -17.62
N VAL A 376 10.93 24.28 -17.91
CA VAL A 376 12.21 23.56 -18.01
C VAL A 376 13.12 24.21 -19.06
N GLU A 377 12.60 24.46 -20.25
CA GLU A 377 13.34 25.01 -21.37
C GLU A 377 13.77 26.47 -21.12
N ILE A 378 12.88 27.30 -20.58
CA ILE A 378 13.19 28.71 -20.26
C ILE A 378 14.14 28.77 -19.06
N PHE A 379 13.98 27.94 -18.05
CA PHE A 379 14.92 27.86 -16.93
C PHE A 379 16.32 27.53 -17.43
N ALA A 380 16.44 26.55 -18.33
CA ALA A 380 17.73 26.16 -18.91
C ALA A 380 18.35 27.28 -19.74
N ASP A 381 17.58 27.96 -20.60
CA ASP A 381 18.05 29.07 -21.43
C ASP A 381 18.54 30.24 -20.59
N LEU A 382 17.77 30.65 -19.58
CA LEU A 382 18.12 31.80 -18.72
C LEU A 382 19.30 31.55 -17.78
N HIS A 383 19.48 30.31 -17.34
CA HIS A 383 20.61 29.95 -16.45
C HIS A 383 21.81 29.38 -17.20
N GLY A 384 21.76 29.26 -18.52
CA GLY A 384 22.82 28.68 -19.32
C GLY A 384 23.12 27.21 -19.04
N VAL A 385 22.07 26.44 -18.69
CA VAL A 385 22.14 25.03 -18.27
C VAL A 385 21.88 24.12 -19.47
N SER A 386 22.70 23.08 -19.67
CA SER A 386 22.42 22.05 -20.68
C SER A 386 21.25 21.15 -20.25
N LEU A 387 20.38 20.79 -21.20
CA LEU A 387 19.31 19.82 -20.98
C LEU A 387 19.75 18.40 -21.33
N ASP A 388 20.97 18.15 -21.77
CA ASP A 388 21.47 16.78 -21.96
C ASP A 388 22.00 16.23 -20.62
N PRO A 389 21.38 15.23 -20.01
CA PRO A 389 21.87 14.65 -18.77
C PRO A 389 23.27 14.05 -18.85
N LYS A 390 23.77 13.77 -20.05
CA LYS A 390 25.13 13.25 -20.27
C LYS A 390 26.25 14.28 -20.02
N ASP A 391 25.92 15.57 -20.00
CA ASP A 391 26.86 16.63 -19.70
C ASP A 391 27.14 16.75 -18.19
N TYR A 392 26.49 15.92 -17.38
CA TYR A 392 26.52 15.97 -15.91
C TYR A 392 27.09 14.68 -15.32
N HIS A 393 27.69 14.78 -14.13
CA HIS A 393 28.32 13.69 -13.41
C HIS A 393 28.19 13.91 -11.90
N LYS A 394 28.66 12.98 -11.08
CA LYS A 394 28.46 13.00 -9.63
C LYS A 394 28.92 14.28 -8.94
N GLU A 395 30.00 14.88 -9.42
CA GLU A 395 30.55 16.15 -8.86
C GLU A 395 29.84 17.40 -9.39
N ASN A 396 29.06 17.27 -10.46
CA ASN A 396 28.25 18.33 -11.06
C ASN A 396 26.89 17.70 -11.46
N PRO A 397 25.97 17.55 -10.51
CA PRO A 397 24.69 16.84 -10.73
C PRO A 397 23.76 17.63 -11.65
N PHE A 398 22.84 16.93 -12.29
CA PHE A 398 21.86 17.54 -13.17
C PHE A 398 20.93 18.48 -12.37
N PRO A 399 20.84 19.76 -12.76
CA PRO A 399 20.24 20.79 -11.91
C PRO A 399 18.71 20.79 -11.89
N ILE A 400 18.04 20.07 -12.81
CA ILE A 400 16.58 20.05 -12.95
C ILE A 400 16.06 18.67 -12.54
N LEU A 401 15.28 18.63 -11.49
CA LEU A 401 14.67 17.42 -10.95
C LEU A 401 13.19 17.38 -11.29
N LEU A 402 12.74 16.26 -11.87
CA LEU A 402 11.36 16.03 -12.19
C LEU A 402 10.85 14.84 -11.38
N ALA A 403 9.79 15.04 -10.61
CA ALA A 403 9.25 14.01 -9.74
C ALA A 403 7.72 13.90 -9.81
N ALA A 404 7.21 12.73 -9.48
CA ALA A 404 5.77 12.49 -9.33
C ALA A 404 5.52 11.42 -8.25
N PRO A 405 4.32 11.32 -7.65
CA PRO A 405 4.03 10.31 -6.64
C PRO A 405 3.99 8.87 -7.20
N THR A 406 3.73 8.69 -8.48
CA THR A 406 3.63 7.37 -9.12
C THR A 406 4.61 7.22 -10.30
N GLY A 407 5.06 5.98 -10.57
CA GLY A 407 5.94 5.66 -11.69
C GLY A 407 5.35 6.08 -13.04
N ARG A 408 4.04 5.90 -13.22
CA ARG A 408 3.33 6.32 -14.44
C ARG A 408 3.32 7.81 -14.67
N ALA A 409 3.05 8.59 -13.63
CA ALA A 409 3.08 10.05 -13.73
C ALA A 409 4.51 10.52 -14.05
N ALA A 410 5.53 9.93 -13.40
CA ALA A 410 6.93 10.20 -13.70
C ALA A 410 7.29 9.84 -15.15
N LYS A 411 6.88 8.67 -15.65
CA LYS A 411 7.11 8.27 -17.04
C LYS A 411 6.47 9.25 -18.04
N ARG A 412 5.21 9.66 -17.80
CA ARG A 412 4.53 10.66 -18.63
C ARG A 412 5.24 12.01 -18.62
N MET A 413 5.73 12.44 -17.46
CA MET A 413 6.50 13.66 -17.34
C MET A 413 7.81 13.55 -18.13
N SER A 414 8.50 12.42 -18.06
CA SER A 414 9.72 12.16 -18.83
C SER A 414 9.46 12.16 -20.35
N GLU A 415 8.40 11.48 -20.80
CA GLU A 415 8.01 11.47 -22.22
C GLU A 415 7.68 12.87 -22.78
N ALA A 416 7.02 13.70 -21.96
CA ALA A 416 6.59 15.04 -22.37
C ALA A 416 7.73 16.06 -22.38
N THR A 417 8.65 15.98 -21.43
CA THR A 417 9.79 16.92 -21.30
C THR A 417 11.02 16.45 -22.05
N GLY A 418 11.15 15.15 -22.31
CA GLY A 418 12.37 14.52 -22.83
C GLY A 418 13.47 14.34 -21.77
N LEU A 419 13.19 14.66 -20.50
CA LEU A 419 14.14 14.57 -19.39
C LEU A 419 13.83 13.39 -18.46
N PRO A 420 14.82 12.89 -17.71
CA PRO A 420 14.58 11.86 -16.70
C PRO A 420 13.63 12.39 -15.61
N ALA A 421 12.59 11.63 -15.33
CA ALA A 421 11.70 11.88 -14.20
C ALA A 421 11.58 10.61 -13.36
N MET A 422 11.35 10.76 -12.07
CA MET A 422 11.30 9.63 -11.14
C MET A 422 10.19 9.80 -10.11
N THR A 423 9.92 8.74 -9.34
CA THR A 423 8.97 8.85 -8.22
C THR A 423 9.60 9.65 -7.08
N ILE A 424 8.75 10.34 -6.27
CA ILE A 424 9.21 11.04 -5.07
C ILE A 424 10.01 10.10 -4.16
N HIS A 425 9.53 8.87 -3.94
CA HIS A 425 10.24 7.87 -3.13
C HIS A 425 11.64 7.57 -3.67
N ARG A 426 11.79 7.44 -4.99
CA ARG A 426 13.10 7.20 -5.62
C ARG A 426 13.99 8.43 -5.54
N LEU A 427 13.45 9.63 -5.72
CA LEU A 427 14.16 10.88 -5.57
C LEU A 427 14.77 11.01 -4.17
N LEU A 428 14.01 10.60 -3.15
CA LEU A 428 14.43 10.64 -1.75
C LEU A 428 15.25 9.43 -1.31
N GLY A 429 15.51 8.46 -2.20
CA GLY A 429 16.30 7.26 -1.90
C GLY A 429 15.60 6.30 -0.90
N TYR A 430 14.28 6.15 -0.99
CA TYR A 430 13.53 5.29 -0.08
C TYR A 430 13.94 3.82 -0.14
N ASN A 431 14.30 3.28 1.02
CA ASN A 431 14.55 1.85 1.23
C ASN A 431 13.68 1.37 2.41
N ALA A 432 12.96 0.27 2.25
CA ALA A 432 12.07 -0.27 3.28
C ALA A 432 12.78 -0.62 4.61
N ALA A 433 14.08 -0.93 4.58
CA ALA A 433 14.86 -1.27 5.76
C ALA A 433 15.44 -0.02 6.49
N GLU A 434 15.76 1.04 5.77
CA GLU A 434 16.51 2.19 6.27
C GLU A 434 15.74 3.52 6.18
N GLY A 435 14.56 3.51 5.52
CA GLY A 435 13.77 4.72 5.29
C GLY A 435 14.29 5.56 4.12
N PHE A 436 14.22 6.89 4.25
CA PHE A 436 14.68 7.83 3.25
C PHE A 436 16.16 8.21 3.46
N THR A 437 16.97 8.11 2.41
CA THR A 437 18.36 8.55 2.41
C THR A 437 18.46 10.07 2.47
N HIS A 438 17.60 10.77 1.68
CA HIS A 438 17.62 12.23 1.66
C HIS A 438 16.66 12.81 2.69
N HIS A 439 17.20 13.67 3.54
CA HIS A 439 16.52 14.40 4.60
C HIS A 439 17.20 15.76 4.82
N GLU A 440 16.92 16.47 5.90
CA GLU A 440 17.46 17.82 6.14
C GLU A 440 18.98 17.88 6.27
N ASP A 441 19.62 16.83 6.80
CA ASP A 441 21.10 16.76 6.92
C ASP A 441 21.77 16.25 5.64
N GLU A 442 21.05 15.50 4.81
CA GLU A 442 21.51 15.01 3.50
C GLU A 442 20.51 15.41 2.40
N PRO A 443 20.40 16.70 2.06
CA PRO A 443 19.41 17.17 1.09
C PRO A 443 19.68 16.63 -0.32
N ILE A 444 18.64 16.67 -1.15
CA ILE A 444 18.79 16.37 -2.58
C ILE A 444 19.60 17.46 -3.28
N GLU A 445 20.26 17.11 -4.38
CA GLU A 445 21.07 18.03 -5.15
C GLU A 445 20.32 18.51 -6.40
N GLY A 446 20.29 19.84 -6.63
CA GLY A 446 19.64 20.44 -7.79
C GLY A 446 19.27 21.90 -7.56
N ASN A 447 18.78 22.56 -8.61
CA ASN A 447 18.42 23.99 -8.59
C ASN A 447 16.92 24.22 -8.79
N LEU A 448 16.27 23.32 -9.55
CA LEU A 448 14.84 23.36 -9.84
C LEU A 448 14.24 21.98 -9.60
N LEU A 449 13.19 21.92 -8.79
CA LEU A 449 12.35 20.74 -8.62
C LEU A 449 10.95 21.01 -9.13
N ILE A 450 10.45 20.14 -10.01
CA ILE A 450 9.04 20.14 -10.44
C ILE A 450 8.39 18.84 -9.99
N VAL A 451 7.30 18.95 -9.24
CA VAL A 451 6.52 17.80 -8.76
C VAL A 451 5.14 17.83 -9.37
N ASP A 452 4.83 16.84 -10.21
CA ASP A 452 3.49 16.69 -10.82
C ASP A 452 2.60 15.76 -10.00
N GLU A 453 1.29 15.81 -10.26
CA GLU A 453 0.22 15.03 -9.58
C GLU A 453 0.24 15.22 -8.04
N MET A 454 0.49 16.45 -7.57
CA MET A 454 0.53 16.80 -6.13
C MET A 454 -0.77 16.50 -5.38
N SER A 455 -1.90 16.34 -6.05
CA SER A 455 -3.17 15.91 -5.43
C SER A 455 -3.08 14.52 -4.77
N MET A 456 -2.15 13.68 -5.23
CA MET A 456 -1.91 12.33 -4.70
C MET A 456 -0.90 12.28 -3.55
N VAL A 457 -0.25 13.40 -3.21
CA VAL A 457 0.77 13.48 -2.16
C VAL A 457 0.11 13.79 -0.83
N ASP A 458 0.27 12.90 0.15
CA ASP A 458 -0.24 13.09 1.51
C ASP A 458 0.67 13.95 2.39
N THR A 459 0.21 14.23 3.61
CA THR A 459 0.92 15.07 4.58
C THR A 459 2.30 14.52 4.92
N TRP A 460 2.42 13.21 5.14
CA TRP A 460 3.71 12.62 5.52
C TRP A 460 4.73 12.69 4.39
N LEU A 461 4.36 12.26 3.17
CA LEU A 461 5.25 12.30 2.00
C LEU A 461 5.61 13.73 1.59
N ALA A 462 4.68 14.68 1.71
CA ALA A 462 4.95 16.10 1.48
C ALA A 462 5.99 16.64 2.46
N ASN A 463 5.90 16.28 3.74
CA ASN A 463 6.89 16.65 4.73
C ASN A 463 8.27 16.06 4.40
N GLN A 464 8.35 14.77 4.07
CA GLN A 464 9.61 14.14 3.70
C GLN A 464 10.26 14.82 2.49
N LEU A 465 9.47 15.17 1.48
CA LEU A 465 9.94 15.89 0.30
C LEU A 465 10.46 17.29 0.67
N LEU A 466 9.65 18.07 1.39
CA LEU A 466 10.00 19.48 1.65
C LEU A 466 11.20 19.64 2.59
N LYS A 467 11.39 18.74 3.57
CA LYS A 467 12.54 18.77 4.47
C LYS A 467 13.87 18.41 3.79
N SER A 468 13.81 17.60 2.71
CA SER A 468 15.00 17.19 1.95
C SER A 468 15.47 18.22 0.91
N LEU A 469 14.78 19.36 0.80
CA LEU A 469 15.13 20.40 -0.19
C LEU A 469 16.26 21.30 0.33
N PRO A 470 17.34 21.51 -0.46
CA PRO A 470 18.40 22.44 -0.10
C PRO A 470 17.92 23.89 -0.15
N THR A 471 18.64 24.77 0.53
CA THR A 471 18.44 26.21 0.40
C THR A 471 18.84 26.67 -1.01
N GLY A 472 17.99 27.50 -1.63
CA GLY A 472 18.23 28.03 -2.99
C GLY A 472 17.57 27.24 -4.11
N MET A 473 17.00 26.06 -3.85
CA MET A 473 16.23 25.31 -4.84
C MET A 473 14.87 25.96 -5.09
N GLN A 474 14.53 26.17 -6.36
CA GLN A 474 13.18 26.57 -6.77
C GLN A 474 12.27 25.34 -6.85
N VAL A 475 11.04 25.47 -6.37
CA VAL A 475 10.08 24.35 -6.27
C VAL A 475 8.79 24.70 -6.96
N ILE A 476 8.35 23.83 -7.87
CA ILE A 476 7.09 23.97 -8.60
C ILE A 476 6.22 22.76 -8.30
N LEU A 477 5.07 23.01 -7.68
CA LEU A 477 4.08 22.00 -7.35
C LEU A 477 2.95 22.05 -8.39
N VAL A 478 2.71 20.93 -9.07
CA VAL A 478 1.70 20.84 -10.13
C VAL A 478 0.64 19.83 -9.79
N GLY A 479 -0.64 20.16 -10.02
CA GLY A 479 -1.71 19.22 -9.73
C GLY A 479 -3.09 19.71 -10.15
N ASP A 480 -4.10 18.95 -9.76
CA ASP A 480 -5.52 19.25 -9.95
C ASP A 480 -6.27 18.93 -8.64
N GLU A 481 -6.69 19.96 -7.93
CA GLU A 481 -7.35 19.86 -6.62
C GLU A 481 -8.73 19.21 -6.66
N ASP A 482 -9.35 19.09 -7.84
CA ASP A 482 -10.67 18.48 -8.03
C ASP A 482 -10.59 16.97 -8.25
N GLN A 483 -9.39 16.41 -8.50
CA GLN A 483 -9.18 14.97 -8.59
C GLN A 483 -9.25 14.30 -7.20
N LEU A 484 -9.19 12.95 -7.21
CA LEU A 484 -9.12 12.19 -5.96
C LEU A 484 -7.95 12.67 -5.11
N PRO A 485 -8.16 12.90 -3.80
CA PRO A 485 -7.09 13.21 -2.87
C PRO A 485 -6.12 12.03 -2.71
N SER A 486 -5.03 12.26 -1.97
CA SER A 486 -4.09 11.21 -1.56
C SER A 486 -4.80 10.04 -0.88
N VAL A 487 -4.25 8.84 -0.96
CA VAL A 487 -4.74 7.69 -0.20
C VAL A 487 -4.48 7.92 1.29
N GLY A 488 -3.29 8.44 1.62
CA GLY A 488 -2.93 8.77 2.99
C GLY A 488 -3.56 10.06 3.53
N PRO A 489 -3.31 10.35 4.81
CA PRO A 489 -3.89 11.49 5.54
C PRO A 489 -3.53 12.85 4.96
N GLY A 490 -4.48 13.78 5.03
CA GLY A 490 -4.30 15.15 4.59
C GLY A 490 -4.72 15.42 3.15
N GLN A 491 -4.60 16.67 2.74
CA GLN A 491 -4.94 17.19 1.41
C GLN A 491 -4.05 18.38 1.06
N VAL A 492 -2.75 18.15 1.08
CA VAL A 492 -1.71 19.20 1.04
C VAL A 492 -1.91 20.20 -0.08
N LEU A 493 -2.05 19.76 -1.33
CA LEU A 493 -2.25 20.69 -2.46
C LEU A 493 -3.46 21.61 -2.23
N LYS A 494 -4.60 21.06 -1.81
CA LYS A 494 -5.83 21.79 -1.58
C LYS A 494 -5.69 22.79 -0.43
N ASP A 495 -4.98 22.43 0.62
CA ASP A 495 -4.73 23.30 1.76
C ASP A 495 -3.77 24.45 1.41
N LEU A 496 -2.70 24.16 0.64
CA LEU A 496 -1.80 25.19 0.13
C LEU A 496 -2.53 26.21 -0.77
N LEU A 497 -3.44 25.75 -1.62
CA LEU A 497 -4.25 26.60 -2.50
C LEU A 497 -5.21 27.53 -1.74
N LYS A 498 -5.64 27.13 -0.53
CA LYS A 498 -6.50 27.98 0.33
C LYS A 498 -5.75 29.15 0.97
N THR A 499 -4.43 29.05 1.11
CA THR A 499 -3.65 30.03 1.89
C THR A 499 -3.45 31.37 1.18
N SER A 500 -3.58 31.45 -0.14
CA SER A 500 -3.32 32.64 -0.97
C SER A 500 -1.93 33.28 -0.74
N ARG A 501 -1.02 32.60 -0.06
CA ARG A 501 0.34 33.08 0.29
C ARG A 501 1.41 32.59 -0.66
N ILE A 502 1.12 31.51 -1.37
CA ILE A 502 2.03 30.91 -2.34
C ILE A 502 1.61 31.38 -3.73
N PRO A 503 2.54 31.94 -4.54
CA PRO A 503 2.25 32.29 -5.92
C PRO A 503 1.63 31.13 -6.67
N THR A 504 0.47 31.37 -7.26
CA THR A 504 -0.38 30.29 -7.85
C THR A 504 -1.02 30.77 -9.14
N ILE A 505 -0.89 29.98 -10.19
CA ILE A 505 -1.68 30.14 -11.42
C ILE A 505 -2.61 28.97 -11.61
N ARG A 506 -3.89 29.28 -11.83
CA ARG A 506 -4.92 28.30 -12.17
C ARG A 506 -5.20 28.36 -13.66
N LEU A 507 -4.80 27.33 -14.41
CA LEU A 507 -5.08 27.22 -15.83
C LEU A 507 -6.57 26.88 -16.03
N THR A 508 -7.32 27.77 -16.65
CA THR A 508 -8.75 27.62 -16.91
C THR A 508 -9.06 27.36 -18.38
N GLU A 509 -8.17 27.77 -19.27
CA GLU A 509 -8.32 27.57 -20.70
C GLU A 509 -7.96 26.15 -21.12
N VAL A 510 -8.73 25.58 -22.03
CA VAL A 510 -8.60 24.20 -22.48
C VAL A 510 -8.04 24.15 -23.89
N TYR A 511 -6.89 23.53 -24.05
CA TYR A 511 -6.18 23.40 -25.34
C TYR A 511 -6.21 22.00 -25.96
N ARG A 512 -6.73 21.00 -25.26
CA ARG A 512 -6.53 19.57 -25.56
C ARG A 512 -7.34 19.02 -26.73
N GLN A 513 -8.37 19.66 -27.18
CA GLN A 513 -9.12 19.30 -28.40
C GLN A 513 -9.73 20.57 -28.98
N ALA A 514 -9.90 20.61 -30.31
CA ALA A 514 -10.62 21.69 -30.98
C ALA A 514 -11.87 22.12 -30.21
N GLU A 515 -12.17 23.39 -30.21
CA GLU A 515 -13.36 24.01 -29.58
C GLU A 515 -14.56 23.06 -29.60
N GLY A 516 -15.02 22.59 -28.41
CA GLY A 516 -16.27 21.82 -28.29
C GLY A 516 -16.17 20.40 -27.75
N SER A 517 -15.10 19.97 -27.01
CA SER A 517 -15.11 18.66 -26.36
C SER A 517 -16.18 18.54 -25.29
N SER A 518 -17.13 17.63 -25.47
CA SER A 518 -18.22 17.39 -24.50
C SER A 518 -17.75 16.61 -23.26
N ILE A 519 -16.57 15.98 -23.29
CA ILE A 519 -15.93 15.36 -22.12
C ILE A 519 -15.48 16.46 -21.16
N ILE A 520 -14.89 17.52 -21.67
CA ILE A 520 -14.40 18.64 -20.88
C ILE A 520 -15.57 19.45 -20.33
N GLU A 521 -16.61 19.68 -21.13
CA GLU A 521 -17.85 20.31 -20.67
C GLU A 521 -18.44 19.52 -19.49
N LEU A 522 -18.51 18.19 -19.60
CA LEU A 522 -18.97 17.34 -18.50
C LEU A 522 -18.09 17.51 -17.25
N ALA A 523 -16.77 17.49 -17.40
CA ALA A 523 -15.83 17.67 -16.28
C ALA A 523 -16.05 19.04 -15.59
N HIS A 524 -16.24 20.11 -16.36
CA HIS A 524 -16.54 21.43 -15.81
C HIS A 524 -17.89 21.51 -15.08
N CYS A 525 -18.94 20.89 -15.63
CA CYS A 525 -20.23 20.81 -14.92
C CYS A 525 -20.08 20.03 -13.60
N MET A 526 -19.34 18.91 -13.63
CA MET A 526 -19.11 18.09 -12.44
C MET A 526 -18.38 18.86 -11.32
N LYS A 527 -17.41 19.71 -11.65
CA LYS A 527 -16.75 20.60 -10.65
C LYS A 527 -17.76 21.48 -9.91
N LYS A 528 -18.81 21.96 -10.59
CA LYS A 528 -19.88 22.75 -9.98
C LYS A 528 -20.95 21.91 -9.26
N GLY A 529 -20.82 20.57 -9.31
CA GLY A 529 -21.81 19.64 -8.73
C GLY A 529 -23.03 19.42 -9.62
N GLU A 530 -22.92 19.76 -10.88
CA GLU A 530 -24.00 19.71 -11.88
C GLU A 530 -23.69 18.72 -12.99
N LEU A 531 -24.71 18.25 -13.66
CA LEU A 531 -24.59 17.48 -14.90
C LEU A 531 -25.18 18.27 -16.06
N PRO A 532 -24.60 18.21 -17.26
CA PRO A 532 -25.18 18.87 -18.43
C PRO A 532 -26.59 18.30 -18.71
N ALA A 533 -27.51 19.17 -19.12
CA ALA A 533 -28.91 18.80 -19.42
C ALA A 533 -29.00 17.74 -20.53
N ASP A 534 -28.01 17.69 -21.40
CA ASP A 534 -27.91 16.79 -22.53
C ASP A 534 -27.00 15.57 -22.27
N LEU A 535 -26.79 15.19 -21.01
CA LEU A 535 -25.92 14.06 -20.62
C LEU A 535 -26.21 12.80 -21.42
N SER A 536 -27.48 12.50 -21.66
CA SER A 536 -27.93 11.30 -22.38
C SER A 536 -27.92 11.44 -23.90
N SER A 537 -27.63 12.63 -24.43
CA SER A 537 -27.54 12.86 -25.88
C SER A 537 -26.16 12.40 -26.38
N PRO A 538 -26.10 11.60 -27.47
CA PRO A 538 -24.84 11.21 -28.08
C PRO A 538 -24.09 12.44 -28.61
N LYS A 539 -22.82 12.54 -28.25
CA LYS A 539 -21.88 13.55 -28.76
C LYS A 539 -20.78 12.85 -29.59
N THR A 540 -19.94 13.64 -30.21
CA THR A 540 -18.82 13.12 -31.02
C THR A 540 -17.80 12.33 -30.20
N ASP A 541 -17.54 12.77 -28.96
CA ASP A 541 -16.53 12.22 -28.06
C ASP A 541 -17.13 11.61 -26.77
N ARG A 542 -18.45 11.75 -26.55
CA ARG A 542 -19.14 11.27 -25.34
C ARG A 542 -20.47 10.60 -25.70
N SER A 543 -20.76 9.48 -25.03
CA SER A 543 -22.07 8.82 -25.08
C SER A 543 -22.48 8.29 -23.72
N PHE A 544 -23.79 8.18 -23.49
CA PHE A 544 -24.37 7.59 -22.28
C PHE A 544 -25.35 6.48 -22.65
N ILE A 545 -25.11 5.27 -22.12
CA ILE A 545 -25.96 4.10 -22.35
C ILE A 545 -26.67 3.75 -21.03
N ARG A 546 -27.99 3.96 -20.99
CA ARG A 546 -28.80 3.63 -19.81
C ARG A 546 -28.93 2.12 -19.63
N CYS A 547 -28.57 1.60 -18.47
CA CYS A 547 -28.76 0.21 -18.08
C CYS A 547 -28.81 0.06 -16.55
N LYS A 548 -29.40 -1.04 -16.08
CA LYS A 548 -29.41 -1.40 -14.66
C LYS A 548 -28.13 -2.13 -14.27
N ALA A 549 -27.86 -2.25 -12.97
CA ALA A 549 -26.65 -2.88 -12.41
C ALA A 549 -26.42 -4.30 -12.96
N GLU A 550 -27.48 -5.10 -13.13
CA GLU A 550 -27.42 -6.48 -13.62
C GLU A 550 -27.02 -6.56 -15.11
N GLN A 551 -27.30 -5.49 -15.87
CA GLN A 551 -27.04 -5.41 -17.33
C GLN A 551 -25.66 -4.80 -17.64
N VAL A 552 -25.00 -4.17 -16.67
CA VAL A 552 -23.74 -3.43 -16.87
C VAL A 552 -22.69 -4.30 -17.56
N VAL A 553 -22.51 -5.53 -17.12
CA VAL A 553 -21.45 -6.42 -17.64
C VAL A 553 -21.66 -6.70 -19.13
N ASP A 554 -22.91 -6.98 -19.54
CA ASP A 554 -23.23 -7.25 -20.94
C ASP A 554 -23.11 -5.99 -21.80
N VAL A 555 -23.55 -4.83 -21.26
CA VAL A 555 -23.42 -3.53 -21.94
C VAL A 555 -21.94 -3.15 -22.13
N VAL A 556 -21.12 -3.27 -21.08
CA VAL A 556 -19.67 -3.02 -21.15
C VAL A 556 -19.01 -3.95 -22.16
N ARG A 557 -19.35 -5.24 -22.15
CA ARG A 557 -18.85 -6.22 -23.13
C ARG A 557 -19.20 -5.79 -24.56
N GLN A 558 -20.44 -5.38 -24.80
CA GLN A 558 -20.91 -4.96 -26.15
C GLN A 558 -20.19 -3.66 -26.60
N ILE A 559 -20.00 -2.70 -25.72
CA ILE A 559 -19.25 -1.46 -26.00
C ILE A 559 -17.82 -1.81 -26.38
N ALA A 560 -17.16 -2.65 -25.58
CA ALA A 560 -15.78 -3.07 -25.78
C ALA A 560 -15.61 -3.84 -27.10
N ASP A 561 -16.52 -4.77 -27.42
CA ASP A 561 -16.55 -5.50 -28.68
C ASP A 561 -16.72 -4.56 -29.90
N ASN A 562 -17.63 -3.59 -29.79
CA ASN A 562 -17.83 -2.59 -30.84
C ASN A 562 -16.59 -1.70 -31.05
N ALA A 563 -15.91 -1.30 -29.98
CA ALA A 563 -14.67 -0.54 -30.08
C ALA A 563 -13.56 -1.37 -30.74
N TRP A 564 -13.43 -2.64 -30.33
CA TRP A 564 -12.46 -3.58 -30.93
C TRP A 564 -12.72 -3.82 -32.42
N LYS A 565 -13.97 -4.05 -32.82
CA LYS A 565 -14.37 -4.18 -34.23
C LYS A 565 -14.11 -2.93 -35.08
N LYS A 566 -14.08 -1.76 -34.43
CA LYS A 566 -13.70 -0.49 -35.11
C LYS A 566 -12.19 -0.29 -35.24
N GLY A 567 -11.36 -1.27 -34.79
CA GLY A 567 -9.91 -1.25 -34.95
C GLY A 567 -9.14 -0.68 -33.76
N TYR A 568 -9.80 -0.37 -32.64
CA TYR A 568 -9.09 0.02 -31.41
C TYR A 568 -8.46 -1.21 -30.75
N SER A 569 -7.21 -1.08 -30.30
CA SER A 569 -6.51 -2.16 -29.62
C SER A 569 -7.05 -2.36 -28.18
N VAL A 570 -6.78 -3.52 -27.59
CA VAL A 570 -7.10 -3.78 -26.18
C VAL A 570 -6.40 -2.79 -25.24
N LYS A 571 -5.23 -2.28 -25.64
CA LYS A 571 -4.48 -1.25 -24.89
C LYS A 571 -5.19 0.10 -24.92
N ASP A 572 -5.92 0.43 -25.98
CA ASP A 572 -6.66 1.68 -26.12
C ASP A 572 -7.94 1.73 -25.29
N ILE A 573 -8.49 0.57 -24.94
CA ILE A 573 -9.78 0.43 -24.24
C ILE A 573 -9.53 0.17 -22.76
N GLN A 574 -10.07 1.05 -21.89
CA GLN A 574 -9.99 0.87 -20.46
C GLN A 574 -11.37 0.99 -19.81
N VAL A 575 -11.76 -0.04 -19.07
CA VAL A 575 -12.93 0.02 -18.21
C VAL A 575 -12.49 0.48 -16.81
N LEU A 576 -13.21 1.44 -16.23
CA LEU A 576 -12.94 1.98 -14.89
C LEU A 576 -14.15 1.75 -14.00
N ALA A 577 -13.97 1.10 -12.86
CA ALA A 577 -15.06 0.88 -11.90
C ALA A 577 -14.57 1.14 -10.46
N PRO A 578 -15.47 1.54 -9.52
CA PRO A 578 -15.06 1.90 -8.17
C PRO A 578 -14.92 0.71 -7.22
N MET A 579 -15.51 -0.46 -7.54
CA MET A 579 -15.62 -1.60 -6.62
C MET A 579 -15.17 -2.91 -7.26
N TYR A 580 -14.49 -3.75 -6.49
CA TYR A 580 -14.01 -5.06 -6.93
C TYR A 580 -15.14 -6.08 -7.02
N ARG A 581 -16.00 -6.17 -6.00
CA ARG A 581 -17.07 -7.17 -5.88
C ARG A 581 -18.43 -6.62 -6.27
N GLY A 582 -19.38 -7.51 -6.54
CA GLY A 582 -20.77 -7.17 -6.86
C GLY A 582 -21.16 -7.41 -8.31
N PRO A 583 -22.42 -7.12 -8.70
CA PRO A 583 -22.96 -7.42 -10.04
C PRO A 583 -22.18 -6.75 -11.18
N ALA A 584 -21.70 -5.54 -10.94
CA ALA A 584 -20.90 -4.74 -11.87
C ALA A 584 -19.45 -4.54 -11.38
N GLY A 585 -18.93 -5.46 -10.53
CA GLY A 585 -17.59 -5.36 -9.94
C GLY A 585 -16.46 -5.64 -10.92
N ILE A 586 -15.28 -5.12 -10.61
CA ILE A 586 -14.04 -5.24 -11.40
C ILE A 586 -13.72 -6.70 -11.73
N ASP A 587 -13.83 -7.61 -10.75
CA ASP A 587 -13.51 -9.03 -10.95
C ASP A 587 -14.37 -9.66 -12.02
N ARG A 588 -15.67 -9.39 -11.99
CA ARG A 588 -16.61 -9.90 -12.98
C ARG A 588 -16.40 -9.28 -14.37
N LEU A 589 -16.13 -7.98 -14.42
CA LEU A 589 -15.80 -7.26 -15.65
C LEU A 589 -14.53 -7.79 -16.28
N ASN A 590 -13.46 -8.03 -15.48
CA ASN A 590 -12.21 -8.59 -15.98
C ASN A 590 -12.41 -9.99 -16.59
N ARG A 591 -13.14 -10.88 -15.94
CA ARG A 591 -13.44 -12.21 -16.49
C ARG A 591 -14.18 -12.12 -17.82
N THR A 592 -15.21 -11.28 -17.91
CA THR A 592 -16.01 -11.10 -19.12
C THR A 592 -15.21 -10.50 -20.28
N LEU A 593 -14.33 -9.53 -19.97
CA LEU A 593 -13.49 -8.88 -20.97
C LEU A 593 -12.32 -9.77 -21.39
N GLN A 594 -11.77 -10.58 -20.52
CA GLN A 594 -10.80 -11.61 -20.87
C GLN A 594 -11.40 -12.60 -21.88
N GLU A 595 -12.61 -13.11 -21.64
CA GLU A 595 -13.28 -14.02 -22.57
C GLU A 595 -13.62 -13.35 -23.92
N LEU A 596 -13.80 -12.03 -23.92
CA LEU A 596 -14.01 -11.28 -25.17
C LEU A 596 -12.71 -11.11 -25.96
N PHE A 597 -11.68 -10.55 -25.32
CA PHE A 597 -10.44 -10.14 -25.99
C PHE A 597 -9.40 -11.25 -26.11
N ASN A 598 -9.40 -12.16 -25.14
CA ASN A 598 -8.44 -13.26 -25.06
C ASN A 598 -9.14 -14.58 -24.68
N PRO A 599 -10.04 -15.10 -25.55
CA PRO A 599 -10.77 -16.33 -25.24
C PRO A 599 -9.84 -17.53 -25.12
N LYS A 600 -10.28 -18.52 -24.36
CA LYS A 600 -9.58 -19.81 -24.22
C LYS A 600 -9.38 -20.46 -25.59
N SER A 601 -8.15 -20.91 -25.86
CA SER A 601 -7.79 -21.61 -27.08
C SER A 601 -6.78 -22.74 -26.77
N PRO A 602 -6.85 -23.87 -27.44
CA PRO A 602 -5.88 -24.94 -27.29
C PRO A 602 -4.42 -24.53 -27.58
N GLN A 603 -4.26 -23.45 -28.35
CA GLN A 603 -2.95 -22.91 -28.75
C GLN A 603 -2.37 -21.94 -27.72
N LYS A 604 -3.19 -21.46 -26.76
CA LYS A 604 -2.75 -20.50 -25.74
C LYS A 604 -2.48 -21.23 -24.43
N ARG A 605 -1.32 -20.93 -23.87
CA ARG A 605 -0.95 -21.45 -22.54
C ARG A 605 -1.70 -20.68 -21.45
N GLU A 606 -2.11 -21.41 -20.43
CA GLU A 606 -2.85 -20.88 -19.28
C GLU A 606 -2.16 -21.32 -17.97
N LEU A 607 -2.14 -20.43 -17.00
CA LEU A 607 -1.71 -20.74 -15.63
C LEU A 607 -2.75 -20.21 -14.64
N SER A 608 -3.18 -21.06 -13.71
CA SER A 608 -4.13 -20.67 -12.67
C SER A 608 -3.40 -20.31 -11.38
N SER A 609 -3.76 -19.18 -10.78
CA SER A 609 -3.35 -18.76 -9.45
C SER A 609 -4.61 -18.40 -8.64
N GLY A 610 -4.95 -19.23 -7.64
CA GLY A 610 -6.24 -19.13 -6.96
C GLY A 610 -7.42 -19.23 -7.92
N GLU A 611 -8.33 -18.27 -7.86
CA GLU A 611 -9.50 -18.17 -8.76
C GLU A 611 -9.19 -17.50 -10.10
N THR A 612 -8.00 -16.91 -10.27
CA THR A 612 -7.60 -16.18 -11.47
C THR A 612 -6.90 -17.12 -12.44
N VAL A 613 -7.27 -17.04 -13.72
CA VAL A 613 -6.63 -17.80 -14.82
C VAL A 613 -5.93 -16.79 -15.73
N TYR A 614 -4.63 -16.84 -15.77
CA TYR A 614 -3.79 -16.03 -16.66
C TYR A 614 -3.53 -16.77 -17.98
N ARG A 615 -3.59 -16.06 -19.11
CA ARG A 615 -3.35 -16.58 -20.46
C ARG A 615 -2.32 -15.73 -21.19
N VAL A 616 -1.55 -16.34 -22.06
CA VAL A 616 -0.70 -15.58 -22.99
C VAL A 616 -1.58 -14.62 -23.81
N GLY A 617 -1.20 -13.34 -23.86
CA GLY A 617 -1.96 -12.23 -24.44
C GLY A 617 -2.88 -11.50 -23.47
N ASP A 618 -2.91 -11.85 -22.18
CA ASP A 618 -3.69 -11.12 -21.19
C ASP A 618 -3.09 -9.75 -20.87
N LYS A 619 -3.98 -8.76 -20.77
CA LYS A 619 -3.66 -7.43 -20.26
C LYS A 619 -3.64 -7.46 -18.74
N VAL A 620 -2.49 -7.14 -18.12
CA VAL A 620 -2.28 -7.20 -16.69
C VAL A 620 -1.79 -5.88 -16.11
N LEU A 621 -2.03 -5.68 -14.82
CA LEU A 621 -1.63 -4.53 -14.02
C LEU A 621 -0.65 -4.99 -12.94
N GLN A 622 0.47 -4.29 -12.80
CA GLN A 622 1.39 -4.45 -11.68
C GLN A 622 0.80 -3.83 -10.41
N LEU A 623 0.89 -4.54 -9.30
CA LEU A 623 0.32 -4.12 -8.01
C LEU A 623 1.35 -3.59 -7.02
N VAL A 624 2.62 -3.95 -7.19
CA VAL A 624 3.74 -3.59 -6.29
C VAL A 624 4.86 -2.93 -7.08
N ASN A 625 5.70 -2.15 -6.41
CA ASN A 625 6.88 -1.58 -7.02
C ASN A 625 8.01 -2.62 -7.09
N GLN A 626 8.63 -2.76 -8.26
CA GLN A 626 9.85 -3.55 -8.49
C GLN A 626 10.92 -2.65 -9.14
N PRO A 627 11.59 -1.79 -8.37
CA PRO A 627 12.55 -0.81 -8.89
C PRO A 627 13.71 -1.44 -9.66
N ASP A 628 14.20 -2.59 -9.21
CA ASP A 628 15.30 -3.33 -9.84
C ASP A 628 14.95 -3.80 -11.26
N GLN A 629 13.68 -4.07 -11.51
CA GLN A 629 13.15 -4.47 -12.81
C GLN A 629 12.55 -3.30 -13.59
N ASN A 630 12.60 -2.09 -13.01
CA ASN A 630 12.03 -0.86 -13.59
C ASN A 630 10.55 -0.99 -13.94
N VAL A 631 9.77 -1.64 -13.05
CA VAL A 631 8.31 -1.78 -13.15
C VAL A 631 7.66 -1.33 -11.85
N PHE A 632 6.58 -0.57 -11.95
CA PHE A 632 5.97 0.11 -10.83
C PHE A 632 4.49 -0.23 -10.66
N ASN A 633 3.98 -0.04 -9.46
CA ASN A 633 2.55 -0.19 -9.16
C ASN A 633 1.73 0.70 -10.09
N GLY A 634 0.78 0.08 -10.77
CA GLY A 634 -0.06 0.74 -11.78
C GLY A 634 0.38 0.48 -13.22
N ASP A 635 1.57 -0.03 -13.50
CA ASP A 635 2.01 -0.33 -14.87
C ASP A 635 1.14 -1.41 -15.50
N ILE A 636 0.78 -1.18 -16.78
CA ILE A 636 0.01 -2.15 -17.57
C ILE A 636 0.96 -2.88 -18.52
N GLY A 637 0.93 -4.20 -18.44
CA GLY A 637 1.69 -5.09 -19.30
C GLY A 637 0.80 -6.09 -20.03
N GLU A 638 1.44 -6.91 -20.84
CA GLU A 638 0.84 -8.02 -21.56
C GLU A 638 1.63 -9.30 -21.26
N ILE A 639 0.93 -10.39 -20.96
CA ILE A 639 1.57 -11.70 -20.78
C ILE A 639 2.05 -12.19 -22.15
N VAL A 640 3.36 -12.24 -22.33
CA VAL A 640 3.98 -12.65 -23.61
C VAL A 640 4.33 -14.11 -23.64
N ALA A 641 4.62 -14.73 -22.49
CA ALA A 641 4.93 -16.17 -22.43
C ALA A 641 4.53 -16.79 -21.09
N ILE A 642 4.24 -18.08 -21.12
CA ILE A 642 4.06 -18.92 -19.92
C ILE A 642 4.89 -20.19 -20.13
N PHE A 643 5.78 -20.51 -19.20
CA PHE A 643 6.59 -21.73 -19.21
C PHE A 643 6.19 -22.61 -18.03
N TYR A 644 5.93 -23.89 -18.30
CA TYR A 644 5.63 -24.84 -17.23
C TYR A 644 6.91 -25.39 -16.60
N ALA A 645 6.85 -25.82 -15.35
CA ALA A 645 7.97 -26.32 -14.57
C ALA A 645 8.80 -27.41 -15.26
N LYS A 646 8.18 -28.22 -16.12
CA LYS A 646 8.84 -29.30 -16.87
C LYS A 646 9.65 -28.82 -18.08
N GLU A 647 9.54 -27.55 -18.45
CA GLU A 647 10.08 -27.01 -19.71
C GLU A 647 11.26 -26.04 -19.47
N ASN A 648 11.57 -25.73 -18.22
CA ASN A 648 12.63 -24.80 -17.86
C ASN A 648 13.59 -25.38 -16.82
N THR A 649 14.77 -24.79 -16.73
CA THR A 649 15.85 -25.23 -15.83
C THR A 649 15.57 -24.96 -14.36
N GLU A 650 14.68 -23.99 -14.07
CA GLU A 650 14.30 -23.60 -12.71
C GLU A 650 13.28 -24.55 -12.08
N GLN A 651 12.71 -25.46 -12.89
CA GLN A 651 11.65 -26.39 -12.47
C GLN A 651 10.45 -25.75 -11.80
N GLN A 652 10.13 -24.49 -12.19
CA GLN A 652 9.01 -23.70 -11.70
C GLN A 652 8.14 -23.19 -12.84
N ASP A 653 6.85 -23.00 -12.59
CA ASP A 653 5.98 -22.32 -13.54
C ASP A 653 6.34 -20.83 -13.59
N LEU A 654 6.61 -20.31 -14.80
CA LEU A 654 7.02 -18.94 -15.04
C LEU A 654 6.04 -18.22 -15.95
N VAL A 655 5.74 -16.98 -15.63
CA VAL A 655 4.93 -16.07 -16.46
C VAL A 655 5.79 -14.87 -16.83
N VAL A 656 5.93 -14.58 -18.11
CA VAL A 656 6.67 -13.42 -18.61
C VAL A 656 5.68 -12.35 -19.02
N VAL A 657 5.83 -11.17 -18.45
CA VAL A 657 4.99 -9.98 -18.76
C VAL A 657 5.86 -8.91 -19.39
N SER A 658 5.42 -8.38 -20.52
CA SER A 658 6.07 -7.24 -21.18
C SER A 658 5.37 -5.94 -20.80
N PHE A 659 6.10 -5.04 -20.13
CA PHE A 659 5.67 -3.68 -19.81
C PHE A 659 6.37 -2.70 -20.77
N ASP A 660 5.70 -2.32 -21.86
CA ASP A 660 6.26 -1.43 -22.90
C ASP A 660 7.63 -1.89 -23.45
N GLY A 661 7.80 -3.21 -23.61
CA GLY A 661 9.04 -3.82 -24.11
C GLY A 661 10.04 -4.24 -23.01
N ASN A 662 9.80 -3.87 -21.77
CA ASN A 662 10.55 -4.39 -20.61
C ASN A 662 9.90 -5.70 -20.16
N GLU A 663 10.62 -6.82 -20.27
CA GLU A 663 10.11 -8.15 -19.94
C GLU A 663 10.50 -8.53 -18.51
N VAL A 664 9.49 -8.84 -17.70
CA VAL A 664 9.63 -9.25 -16.31
C VAL A 664 9.08 -10.65 -16.13
N THR A 665 9.85 -11.50 -15.46
CA THR A 665 9.49 -12.90 -15.19
C THR A 665 8.93 -13.04 -13.78
N TYR A 666 7.76 -13.65 -13.65
CA TYR A 666 7.07 -13.93 -12.40
C TYR A 666 7.03 -15.41 -12.16
N THR A 667 7.41 -15.85 -10.97
CA THR A 667 7.13 -17.19 -10.48
C THR A 667 5.66 -17.34 -10.11
N ARG A 668 5.21 -18.54 -9.81
CA ARG A 668 3.83 -18.76 -9.36
C ARG A 668 3.50 -18.00 -8.07
N GLN A 669 4.47 -17.79 -7.20
CA GLN A 669 4.33 -17.01 -5.97
C GLN A 669 4.17 -15.53 -6.27
N ASP A 670 4.92 -15.02 -7.25
CA ASP A 670 4.90 -13.62 -7.64
C ASP A 670 3.63 -13.20 -8.41
N LEU A 671 2.79 -14.15 -8.84
CA LEU A 671 1.52 -13.84 -9.50
C LEU A 671 0.54 -13.05 -8.62
N THR A 672 0.76 -12.98 -7.32
CA THR A 672 0.04 -12.08 -6.41
C THR A 672 0.37 -10.61 -6.66
N GLN A 673 1.48 -10.32 -7.32
CA GLN A 673 1.94 -8.97 -7.65
C GLN A 673 1.31 -8.41 -8.92
N ILE A 674 0.53 -9.20 -9.65
CA ILE A 674 -0.17 -8.79 -10.86
C ILE A 674 -1.65 -9.14 -10.82
N THR A 675 -2.47 -8.42 -11.58
CA THR A 675 -3.89 -8.73 -11.75
C THR A 675 -4.32 -8.40 -13.19
N HIS A 676 -5.49 -8.88 -13.63
CA HIS A 676 -6.04 -8.48 -14.92
C HIS A 676 -6.32 -6.96 -14.98
N ALA A 677 -6.08 -6.36 -16.13
CA ALA A 677 -6.17 -4.92 -16.34
C ALA A 677 -7.18 -4.49 -17.41
N TYR A 678 -8.09 -5.37 -17.84
CA TYR A 678 -9.17 -4.97 -18.76
C TYR A 678 -10.12 -3.97 -18.09
N CYS A 679 -10.38 -4.20 -16.79
CA CYS A 679 -11.03 -3.26 -15.89
C CYS A 679 -10.15 -3.03 -14.67
N CYS A 680 -9.95 -1.79 -14.27
CA CYS A 680 -9.24 -1.45 -13.04
C CYS A 680 -10.04 -0.45 -12.18
N SER A 681 -9.62 -0.26 -10.92
CA SER A 681 -10.24 0.75 -10.08
C SER A 681 -9.86 2.16 -10.54
N ILE A 682 -10.75 3.11 -10.30
CA ILE A 682 -10.50 4.53 -10.62
C ILE A 682 -9.25 5.04 -9.91
N HIS A 683 -9.01 4.60 -8.67
CA HIS A 683 -7.79 4.93 -7.91
C HIS A 683 -6.51 4.45 -8.62
N LYS A 684 -6.51 3.22 -9.14
CA LYS A 684 -5.37 2.66 -9.90
C LYS A 684 -5.17 3.30 -11.28
N ALA A 685 -6.16 4.05 -11.77
CA ALA A 685 -6.07 4.80 -13.03
C ALA A 685 -5.55 6.23 -12.85
N GLN A 686 -5.32 6.71 -11.60
CA GLN A 686 -4.71 8.02 -11.36
C GLN A 686 -3.34 8.11 -12.02
N GLY A 687 -2.98 9.28 -12.53
CA GLY A 687 -1.77 9.48 -13.32
C GLY A 687 -1.77 8.85 -14.71
N SER A 688 -2.84 8.12 -15.11
CA SER A 688 -2.97 7.46 -16.43
C SER A 688 -4.02 8.15 -17.27
N GLU A 689 -3.90 8.00 -18.61
CA GLU A 689 -4.91 8.44 -19.57
C GLU A 689 -5.05 7.40 -20.68
N PHE A 690 -6.27 7.22 -21.17
CA PHE A 690 -6.61 6.20 -22.17
C PHE A 690 -7.35 6.80 -23.34
N PRO A 691 -7.13 6.32 -24.57
CA PRO A 691 -7.89 6.76 -25.74
C PRO A 691 -9.40 6.58 -25.55
N ILE A 692 -9.83 5.43 -25.02
CA ILE A 692 -11.25 5.11 -24.77
C ILE A 692 -11.42 4.72 -23.30
N VAL A 693 -12.30 5.41 -22.60
CA VAL A 693 -12.72 5.05 -21.24
C VAL A 693 -14.19 4.62 -21.27
N ILE A 694 -14.47 3.45 -20.67
CA ILE A 694 -15.82 2.96 -20.39
C ILE A 694 -16.04 3.05 -18.91
N LEU A 695 -17.03 3.84 -18.48
CA LEU A 695 -17.29 4.13 -17.08
C LEU A 695 -18.70 3.68 -16.68
N PRO A 696 -18.86 2.50 -16.09
CA PRO A 696 -20.12 2.07 -15.48
C PRO A 696 -20.37 2.79 -14.17
N VAL A 697 -21.58 3.34 -13.98
CA VAL A 697 -22.00 3.94 -12.72
C VAL A 697 -23.42 3.50 -12.38
N VAL A 698 -23.58 2.83 -11.24
CA VAL A 698 -24.83 2.26 -10.77
C VAL A 698 -25.06 2.57 -9.29
N LYS A 699 -26.32 2.55 -8.85
CA LYS A 699 -26.69 2.86 -7.47
C LYS A 699 -26.05 1.91 -6.45
N SER A 700 -25.74 0.67 -6.83
CA SER A 700 -25.04 -0.27 -5.93
C SER A 700 -23.64 0.19 -5.53
N TYR A 701 -23.07 1.17 -6.21
CA TYR A 701 -21.81 1.81 -5.84
C TYR A 701 -21.94 2.96 -4.83
N TYR A 702 -23.13 3.19 -4.23
CA TYR A 702 -23.51 4.40 -3.50
C TYR A 702 -22.47 4.87 -2.47
N ARG A 703 -21.74 3.95 -1.81
CA ARG A 703 -20.70 4.28 -0.83
C ARG A 703 -19.51 4.99 -1.46
N MET A 704 -19.18 4.64 -2.71
CA MET A 704 -18.04 5.16 -3.45
C MET A 704 -18.41 6.32 -4.39
N LEU A 705 -19.72 6.59 -4.58
CA LEU A 705 -20.16 7.66 -5.48
C LEU A 705 -19.90 9.03 -4.86
N GLN A 706 -18.83 9.66 -5.30
CA GLN A 706 -18.38 11.00 -4.90
C GLN A 706 -17.95 11.77 -6.14
N ARG A 707 -18.03 13.10 -6.07
CA ARG A 707 -17.72 14.01 -7.19
C ARG A 707 -16.28 13.79 -7.70
N ASN A 708 -15.30 13.85 -6.80
CA ASN A 708 -13.89 13.71 -7.12
C ASN A 708 -13.56 12.36 -7.78
N LEU A 709 -14.22 11.26 -7.36
CA LEU A 709 -14.05 9.94 -7.96
C LEU A 709 -14.54 9.93 -9.42
N LEU A 710 -15.77 10.42 -9.65
CA LEU A 710 -16.35 10.47 -10.99
C LEU A 710 -15.59 11.45 -11.90
N TYR A 711 -15.21 12.62 -11.36
CA TYR A 711 -14.38 13.59 -12.07
C TYR A 711 -13.04 12.98 -12.48
N THR A 712 -12.35 12.30 -11.56
CA THR A 712 -11.09 11.60 -11.86
C THR A 712 -11.29 10.58 -12.97
N ALA A 713 -12.35 9.76 -12.93
CA ALA A 713 -12.62 8.76 -13.96
C ALA A 713 -12.87 9.38 -15.33
N VAL A 714 -13.72 10.43 -15.40
CA VAL A 714 -14.03 11.15 -16.64
C VAL A 714 -12.77 11.75 -17.27
N THR A 715 -11.91 12.33 -16.44
CA THR A 715 -10.68 13.00 -16.88
C THR A 715 -9.57 12.03 -17.34
N ARG A 716 -9.76 10.72 -17.19
CA ARG A 716 -8.83 9.70 -17.74
C ARG A 716 -9.02 9.49 -19.24
N SER A 717 -10.10 9.99 -19.83
CA SER A 717 -10.40 9.81 -21.26
C SER A 717 -9.67 10.82 -22.13
N LYS A 718 -9.00 10.32 -23.20
CA LYS A 718 -8.34 11.17 -24.22
C LYS A 718 -9.23 11.50 -25.41
N LYS A 719 -9.93 10.50 -25.95
CA LYS A 719 -10.67 10.62 -27.21
C LYS A 719 -12.16 10.34 -27.05
N PHE A 720 -12.50 9.23 -26.36
CA PHE A 720 -13.89 8.79 -26.25
C PHE A 720 -14.22 8.38 -24.82
N LEU A 721 -15.31 8.93 -24.30
CA LEU A 721 -15.89 8.57 -23.03
C LEU A 721 -17.24 7.91 -23.22
N ILE A 722 -17.38 6.67 -22.83
CA ILE A 722 -18.64 5.95 -22.84
C ILE A 722 -19.10 5.72 -21.41
N LEU A 723 -20.11 6.45 -21.01
CA LEU A 723 -20.79 6.29 -19.74
C LEU A 723 -21.88 5.21 -19.88
N CYS A 724 -22.01 4.34 -18.91
CA CYS A 724 -23.11 3.37 -18.87
C CYS A 724 -23.64 3.15 -17.46
N GLY A 725 -24.93 2.86 -17.33
CA GLY A 725 -25.57 2.63 -16.05
C GLY A 725 -26.77 3.51 -15.78
N GLU A 726 -26.89 3.95 -14.53
CA GLU A 726 -28.07 4.69 -14.02
C GLU A 726 -27.75 6.20 -13.91
N GLU A 727 -28.46 7.01 -14.67
CA GLU A 727 -28.28 8.48 -14.68
C GLU A 727 -28.42 9.09 -13.28
N GLU A 728 -29.33 8.55 -12.48
CA GLU A 728 -29.53 8.99 -11.11
C GLU A 728 -28.31 8.70 -10.21
N ALA A 729 -27.59 7.61 -10.45
CA ALA A 729 -26.34 7.33 -9.75
C ALA A 729 -25.24 8.35 -10.10
N PHE A 730 -25.16 8.78 -11.36
CA PHE A 730 -24.29 9.88 -11.77
C PHE A 730 -24.69 11.19 -11.08
N ARG A 731 -25.99 11.51 -11.02
CA ARG A 731 -26.49 12.71 -10.35
C ARG A 731 -26.14 12.73 -8.87
N ILE A 732 -26.38 11.61 -8.17
CA ILE A 732 -26.04 11.47 -6.75
C ILE A 732 -24.53 11.63 -6.54
N GLY A 733 -23.70 10.95 -7.32
CA GLY A 733 -22.24 11.01 -7.19
C GLY A 733 -21.68 12.40 -7.49
N THR A 734 -22.21 13.09 -8.51
CA THR A 734 -21.78 14.45 -8.86
C THR A 734 -22.21 15.49 -7.82
N ALA A 735 -23.42 15.37 -7.27
CA ALA A 735 -23.91 16.26 -6.23
C ALA A 735 -23.20 16.08 -4.90
N ARG A 736 -22.73 14.84 -4.61
CA ARG A 736 -22.05 14.52 -3.36
C ARG A 736 -20.61 15.04 -3.40
N CYS A 737 -20.40 16.08 -2.60
CA CYS A 737 -19.10 16.71 -2.44
C CYS A 737 -18.54 16.33 -1.07
N ASP A 738 -17.32 15.79 -1.06
CA ASP A 738 -16.56 15.57 0.16
C ASP A 738 -15.65 16.78 0.49
N ASP A 739 -15.91 17.95 -0.13
CA ASP A 739 -15.17 19.18 0.11
C ASP A 739 -15.36 19.66 1.54
N GLY A 740 -14.41 19.35 2.39
CA GLY A 740 -14.43 19.72 3.80
C GLY A 740 -14.46 18.54 4.78
N VAL A 741 -14.54 17.31 4.29
CA VAL A 741 -14.59 16.12 5.17
C VAL A 741 -13.23 15.84 5.81
N ARG A 742 -12.09 16.05 5.10
CA ARG A 742 -10.75 15.84 5.70
C ARG A 742 -10.40 16.96 6.68
N GLN A 743 -10.18 16.56 7.92
CA GLN A 743 -9.79 17.47 8.99
C GLN A 743 -8.27 17.67 8.95
N THR A 744 -7.84 18.90 8.61
CA THR A 744 -6.43 19.31 8.48
C THR A 744 -6.27 20.69 9.11
N THR A 745 -5.10 21.00 9.67
CA THR A 745 -4.77 22.32 10.20
C THR A 745 -3.79 23.10 9.33
N LEU A 746 -3.29 22.48 8.25
CA LEU A 746 -2.21 23.03 7.43
C LEU A 746 -2.53 24.43 6.88
N ALA A 747 -3.72 24.62 6.29
CA ALA A 747 -4.12 25.93 5.73
C ALA A 747 -4.24 27.02 6.81
N GLU A 748 -4.88 26.68 7.93
CA GLU A 748 -5.06 27.57 9.08
C GLU A 748 -3.70 28.01 9.64
N LYS A 749 -2.82 27.06 9.92
CA LYS A 749 -1.49 27.33 10.50
C LYS A 749 -0.57 28.09 9.55
N ILE A 750 -0.64 27.85 8.23
CA ILE A 750 0.12 28.64 7.25
C ILE A 750 -0.39 30.08 7.22
N GLN A 751 -1.70 30.32 7.29
CA GLN A 751 -2.24 31.69 7.34
C GLN A 751 -1.77 32.43 8.58
N GLN A 752 -1.84 31.79 9.76
CA GLN A 752 -1.35 32.35 11.03
C GLN A 752 0.14 32.72 10.99
N LEU A 753 0.95 31.97 10.27
CA LEU A 753 2.39 32.20 10.17
C LEU A 753 2.75 33.54 9.53
N PHE A 754 1.86 34.10 8.70
CA PHE A 754 2.03 35.38 8.00
C PHE A 754 1.17 36.52 8.56
N GLU A 755 0.42 36.26 9.64
CA GLU A 755 -0.23 37.33 10.40
C GLU A 755 0.83 38.00 11.31
N PRO A 756 0.80 39.34 11.48
CA PRO A 756 1.72 39.95 12.41
C PRO A 756 1.43 39.45 13.82
N VAL A 757 2.36 38.68 14.36
CA VAL A 757 2.28 38.18 15.73
C VAL A 757 2.55 39.37 16.66
N ASP A 758 1.60 39.73 17.49
CA ASP A 758 1.89 40.33 18.79
C ASP A 758 2.78 39.31 19.55
N GLU A 759 3.98 39.76 19.91
CA GLU A 759 5.05 38.90 20.46
C GLU A 759 4.55 38.00 21.59
N MET A 760 4.28 36.72 21.29
CA MET A 760 4.19 35.67 22.27
C MET A 760 5.08 34.51 21.80
N GLU A 761 6.21 34.36 22.45
CA GLU A 761 7.20 33.29 22.23
C GLU A 761 6.52 31.92 22.27
N LEU A 762 6.58 31.18 21.17
CA LEU A 762 6.28 29.76 21.16
C LEU A 762 7.48 28.99 21.75
N PRO A 763 7.30 28.13 22.72
CA PRO A 763 8.38 27.28 23.20
C PRO A 763 8.79 26.31 22.12
N LEU A 764 10.04 26.37 21.72
CA LEU A 764 10.72 25.31 20.97
C LEU A 764 10.99 24.15 21.95
N ASP A 765 10.06 23.25 22.09
CA ASP A 765 10.31 21.99 22.79
C ASP A 765 10.82 20.94 21.80
N ASP A 766 12.10 20.70 21.93
CA ASP A 766 12.91 19.67 21.29
C ASP A 766 12.57 18.28 21.88
N ALA A 767 11.46 17.69 21.51
CA ALA A 767 11.06 16.35 21.94
C ALA A 767 10.50 15.51 20.80
N GLY A 768 11.29 15.34 19.75
CA GLY A 768 10.90 14.54 18.57
C GLY A 768 11.98 13.59 18.07
N ILE A 769 12.93 13.23 18.93
CA ILE A 769 14.01 12.32 18.53
C ILE A 769 13.47 10.89 18.56
N GLY A 770 13.28 10.29 17.38
CA GLY A 770 13.01 8.86 17.23
C GLY A 770 11.83 8.45 16.34
N MET A 771 10.92 9.37 15.94
CA MET A 771 9.77 9.06 15.08
C MET A 771 9.90 9.56 13.63
N GLU A 772 11.04 10.08 13.25
CA GLU A 772 11.25 10.77 11.97
C GLU A 772 11.18 9.84 10.75
N ASN A 773 11.37 8.54 10.95
CA ASN A 773 11.38 7.53 9.89
C ASN A 773 10.19 6.56 9.92
N VAL A 774 9.22 6.77 10.81
CA VAL A 774 8.02 5.93 10.89
C VAL A 774 6.95 6.51 9.98
N SER A 775 6.55 5.77 8.96
CA SER A 775 5.45 6.13 8.06
C SER A 775 4.10 5.82 8.69
N PRO A 776 3.08 6.66 8.53
CA PRO A 776 1.70 6.29 8.85
C PRO A 776 1.25 5.02 8.12
N TYR A 777 1.86 4.70 6.99
CA TYR A 777 1.57 3.48 6.21
C TYR A 777 2.14 2.20 6.83
N ASP A 778 3.10 2.30 7.73
CA ASP A 778 3.63 1.15 8.47
C ASP A 778 2.56 0.56 9.42
N PHE A 779 1.50 1.34 9.66
CA PHE A 779 0.32 0.96 10.44
C PHE A 779 -0.93 0.69 9.57
N MET A 780 -0.85 0.82 8.23
CA MET A 780 -1.99 0.54 7.36
C MET A 780 -2.22 -0.96 7.22
N ILE A 781 -3.36 -1.40 7.71
CA ILE A 781 -3.88 -2.76 7.51
C ILE A 781 -4.16 -2.95 6.02
N GLU A 782 -3.55 -3.95 5.39
CA GLU A 782 -3.99 -4.48 4.09
C GLU A 782 -5.41 -5.09 4.24
N GLU A 783 -6.44 -4.25 4.25
CA GLU A 783 -7.80 -4.68 3.94
C GLU A 783 -8.01 -4.64 2.42
N ALA A 784 -7.33 -5.52 1.70
CA ALA A 784 -7.64 -5.79 0.31
C ALA A 784 -7.16 -7.19 -0.07
N LYS A 785 -7.84 -8.19 0.45
CA LYS A 785 -7.91 -9.53 -0.16
C LYS A 785 -9.28 -10.15 0.04
#